data_bfc71be13827607967a4afae91ab4011
#
_entry.id   bfc71be13827607967a4afae91ab4011
#
_cell.length_a   1.000
_cell.length_b   1.000
_cell.length_c   1.000
_cell.angle_alpha   90.00
_cell.angle_beta   90.00
_cell.angle_gamma   90.00
#
_symmetry.space_group_name_H-M   'P 1'
#
loop_
_entity.id
_entity.type
_entity.pdbx_description
1 polymer ?
#
loop_
_entity_poly.entity_id
_entity_poly.type
_entity_poly.pdbx_seq_one_letter_code
_entity_poly.pdbx_strand_id
1 'polypeptide(L)'
;MKQQFMQYSGLSVVAPVCMLVGAAVFAADPDSAGDQARRQELSTKLVEEALRREVNGQAQARDEILKQALERDSSNATARWQSGFVWDGTEWVRVDEIAENETLQSRIRQYEEMRAQCADTAPAQWQLANWCALSGLKLQERAHLYRVIQLLPDHQGARQRLGFRRINGRWQRLESIWQGLQDVQRAAQSLRTWGPRLVEVRMLLLQKNRTKREDALSQLRGLSDARAIPAVETVLTGQNPVLSQIAVDWFAARPHHQASLALVRQALFSPWTPVRVAAVGHLAQRPRDHYVPPLLAELSAPIESRMQRAVVNGQLVYRHIFVREGQSENDVVVRDRAFVPRDARQELLPVVNSPFNLPFAGTGVRRRERETRPRNLTLAQATEALLERAEARRRADAEMRVVKAVRDRRQRQQNEQINQQNQQIFAVLRGTTGQALRQPQQWWDWWDQQNEVNFAGEKPNNVDYRRFELSVALETGVPTGRQRRRGECFVAGTPVWTITGPVAIDQVQAGDLVLSQHSETGELTYQPVLQRTMRPIEPLVRIHLAEESLVASGGHPFWVLGKGWVLLRKLRSSQQLHGLDGAVSVVAVEPAPAAVTYNLVVDRFQTYFVGQDRVLCHDNSERRPTNALVPGLLKE
;
A
#
# COMPACT_ATOMS: atom_id res chain seq x y z
N MET A 1 -37.01 -0.73 -18.86
CA MET A 1 -37.86 0.29 -18.23
C MET A 1 -36.99 1.33 -17.58
N LYS A 2 -37.08 2.55 -18.13
CA LYS A 2 -36.75 3.89 -17.62
C LYS A 2 -35.53 4.07 -16.70
N GLN A 3 -34.49 4.60 -17.33
CA GLN A 3 -33.65 5.76 -17.01
C GLN A 3 -34.06 6.56 -15.75
N GLN A 4 -33.09 6.73 -14.82
CA GLN A 4 -33.00 7.96 -14.04
C GLN A 4 -31.55 8.48 -14.10
N PHE A 5 -31.38 9.46 -14.96
CA PHE A 5 -30.26 10.40 -14.94
C PHE A 5 -30.44 11.31 -13.73
N MET A 6 -29.46 11.31 -12.83
CA MET A 6 -29.33 12.34 -11.82
C MET A 6 -28.29 13.37 -12.27
N GLN A 7 -28.78 14.54 -12.59
CA GLN A 7 -27.99 15.74 -12.89
C GLN A 7 -27.22 16.15 -11.64
N TYR A 8 -25.91 16.21 -11.72
CA TYR A 8 -25.09 17.00 -10.82
C TYR A 8 -24.67 18.28 -11.52
N SER A 9 -25.41 19.35 -11.21
CA SER A 9 -25.01 20.73 -11.47
C SER A 9 -24.15 21.22 -10.31
N GLY A 10 -22.99 21.80 -10.61
CA GLY A 10 -22.27 22.71 -9.73
C GLY A 10 -20.96 22.17 -9.14
N LEU A 11 -19.93 22.04 -9.95
CA LEU A 11 -18.55 22.08 -9.50
C LEU A 11 -17.86 23.24 -10.24
N SER A 12 -17.70 24.36 -9.54
CA SER A 12 -16.85 25.46 -9.95
C SER A 12 -15.43 24.95 -10.08
N VAL A 13 -14.95 24.90 -11.31
CA VAL A 13 -13.55 24.62 -11.64
C VAL A 13 -12.76 25.85 -11.22
N VAL A 14 -12.06 25.78 -10.09
CA VAL A 14 -11.00 26.72 -9.77
C VAL A 14 -9.81 26.32 -10.63
N ALA A 15 -9.60 27.05 -11.72
CA ALA A 15 -8.40 26.95 -12.51
C ALA A 15 -7.19 27.42 -11.68
N PRO A 16 -6.04 26.74 -11.72
CA PRO A 16 -4.83 27.27 -11.14
C PRO A 16 -4.40 28.47 -11.97
N VAL A 17 -4.28 29.63 -11.31
CA VAL A 17 -3.64 30.81 -11.86
C VAL A 17 -2.17 30.46 -12.10
N CYS A 18 -1.81 30.15 -13.33
CA CYS A 18 -0.43 30.18 -13.77
C CYS A 18 0.03 31.64 -13.76
N MET A 19 0.87 32.02 -12.79
CA MET A 19 1.67 33.24 -12.90
C MET A 19 2.57 33.11 -14.13
N LEU A 20 2.22 33.81 -15.18
CA LEU A 20 3.10 34.12 -16.30
C LEU A 20 4.23 35.03 -15.79
N VAL A 21 5.32 34.43 -15.34
CA VAL A 21 6.61 35.13 -15.32
C VAL A 21 7.03 35.21 -16.78
N GLY A 22 7.06 36.43 -17.28
CA GLY A 22 7.51 36.73 -18.63
C GLY A 22 8.99 36.32 -18.80
N ALA A 23 9.22 35.11 -19.25
CA ALA A 23 10.48 34.72 -19.85
C ALA A 23 10.42 35.22 -21.30
N ALA A 24 11.37 36.06 -21.67
CA ALA A 24 11.61 36.44 -23.04
C ALA A 24 11.76 35.13 -23.87
N VAL A 25 10.78 34.87 -24.69
CA VAL A 25 10.85 33.75 -25.67
C VAL A 25 11.87 34.20 -26.72
N PHE A 26 13.13 33.83 -26.53
CA PHE A 26 14.02 33.69 -27.65
C PHE A 26 13.40 32.60 -28.55
N ALA A 27 12.99 33.00 -29.72
CA ALA A 27 12.52 32.07 -30.73
C ALA A 27 13.69 31.08 -31.03
N ALA A 28 13.60 29.87 -30.46
CA ALA A 28 14.52 28.81 -30.79
C ALA A 28 14.28 28.45 -32.27
N ASP A 29 15.37 28.35 -33.01
CA ASP A 29 15.36 27.95 -34.41
C ASP A 29 14.68 26.57 -34.50
N PRO A 30 13.64 26.37 -35.33
CA PRO A 30 12.92 25.10 -35.42
C PRO A 30 13.83 23.91 -35.75
N ASP A 31 14.95 24.13 -36.43
CA ASP A 31 15.97 23.09 -36.67
C ASP A 31 16.70 22.68 -35.39
N SER A 32 16.93 23.60 -34.45
CA SER A 32 17.59 23.28 -33.17
C SER A 32 16.71 22.43 -32.24
N ALA A 33 15.40 22.63 -32.24
CA ALA A 33 14.45 21.84 -31.44
C ALA A 33 14.34 20.38 -31.97
N GLY A 34 14.37 20.18 -33.29
CA GLY A 34 14.40 18.87 -33.93
C GLY A 34 15.68 18.07 -33.61
N ASP A 35 16.83 18.74 -33.64
CA ASP A 35 18.12 18.14 -33.29
C ASP A 35 18.21 17.79 -31.80
N GLN A 36 17.66 18.61 -30.93
CA GLN A 36 17.62 18.33 -29.49
C GLN A 36 16.74 17.10 -29.20
N ALA A 37 15.53 17.02 -29.76
CA ALA A 37 14.65 15.87 -29.60
C ALA A 37 15.31 14.58 -30.10
N ARG A 38 16.02 14.63 -31.23
CA ARG A 38 16.75 13.48 -31.78
C ARG A 38 17.90 13.05 -30.85
N ARG A 39 18.66 13.99 -30.25
CA ARG A 39 19.70 13.67 -29.28
C ARG A 39 19.11 13.00 -28.03
N GLN A 40 18.00 13.50 -27.51
CA GLN A 40 17.30 12.92 -26.37
C GLN A 40 16.81 11.49 -26.67
N GLU A 41 16.22 11.25 -27.85
CA GLU A 41 15.81 9.92 -28.27
C GLU A 41 17.00 8.94 -28.38
N LEU A 42 18.10 9.38 -28.98
CA LEU A 42 19.31 8.57 -29.10
C LEU A 42 19.92 8.27 -27.73
N SER A 43 19.98 9.25 -26.84
CA SER A 43 20.47 9.05 -25.46
C SER A 43 19.59 8.04 -24.73
N THR A 44 18.28 8.11 -24.84
CA THR A 44 17.33 7.16 -24.23
C THR A 44 17.58 5.74 -24.74
N LYS A 45 17.77 5.55 -26.06
CA LYS A 45 18.08 4.23 -26.66
C LYS A 45 19.43 3.67 -26.16
N LEU A 46 20.42 4.55 -25.97
CA LEU A 46 21.70 4.13 -25.39
C LEU A 46 21.56 3.67 -23.94
N VAL A 47 20.72 4.37 -23.13
CA VAL A 47 20.42 3.92 -21.76
C VAL A 47 19.76 2.54 -21.76
N GLU A 48 18.77 2.31 -22.60
CA GLU A 48 18.12 1.00 -22.72
C GLU A 48 19.13 -0.10 -23.11
N GLU A 49 20.01 0.19 -24.07
CA GLU A 49 21.06 -0.75 -24.46
C GLU A 49 22.06 -1.02 -23.32
N ALA A 50 22.48 0.02 -22.57
CA ALA A 50 23.34 -0.13 -21.40
C ALA A 50 22.72 -1.05 -20.35
N LEU A 51 21.44 -0.85 -20.04
CA LEU A 51 20.70 -1.68 -19.08
C LEU A 51 20.48 -3.12 -19.58
N ARG A 52 20.30 -3.32 -20.89
CA ARG A 52 20.30 -4.66 -21.50
C ARG A 52 21.67 -5.35 -21.37
N ARG A 53 22.79 -4.61 -21.50
CA ARG A 53 24.15 -5.14 -21.26
C ARG A 53 24.34 -5.56 -19.81
N GLU A 54 23.81 -4.77 -18.87
CA GLU A 54 23.84 -5.12 -17.45
C GLU A 54 23.09 -6.44 -17.18
N VAL A 55 21.87 -6.59 -17.71
CA VAL A 55 21.10 -7.85 -17.58
C VAL A 55 21.87 -9.06 -18.13
N ASN A 56 22.72 -8.86 -19.13
CA ASN A 56 23.57 -9.89 -19.73
C ASN A 56 24.94 -10.03 -19.04
N GLY A 57 25.19 -9.34 -17.91
CA GLY A 57 26.42 -9.43 -17.14
C GLY A 57 27.62 -8.70 -17.73
N GLN A 58 27.40 -7.75 -18.63
CA GLN A 58 28.44 -6.98 -19.33
C GLN A 58 28.64 -5.60 -18.70
N ALA A 59 29.07 -5.54 -17.44
CA ALA A 59 29.15 -4.30 -16.65
C ALA A 59 30.04 -3.21 -17.32
N GLN A 60 31.22 -3.57 -17.81
CA GLN A 60 32.12 -2.59 -18.46
C GLN A 60 31.51 -1.97 -19.71
N ALA A 61 30.79 -2.77 -20.53
CA ALA A 61 30.11 -2.27 -21.71
C ALA A 61 28.92 -1.33 -21.32
N ARG A 62 28.27 -1.61 -20.19
CA ARG A 62 27.21 -0.75 -19.62
C ARG A 62 27.72 0.66 -19.36
N ASP A 63 28.82 0.78 -18.62
CA ASP A 63 29.33 2.08 -18.17
C ASP A 63 29.81 2.95 -19.34
N GLU A 64 30.44 2.34 -20.33
CA GLU A 64 30.87 3.03 -21.54
C GLU A 64 29.66 3.55 -22.35
N ILE A 65 28.60 2.75 -22.47
CA ILE A 65 27.38 3.17 -23.17
C ILE A 65 26.64 4.27 -22.39
N LEU A 66 26.57 4.21 -21.04
CA LEU A 66 25.99 5.27 -20.22
C LEU A 66 26.73 6.59 -20.39
N LYS A 67 28.09 6.55 -20.47
CA LYS A 67 28.90 7.73 -20.75
C LYS A 67 28.54 8.34 -22.11
N GLN A 68 28.46 7.51 -23.17
CA GLN A 68 28.02 7.96 -24.49
C GLN A 68 26.60 8.55 -24.47
N ALA A 69 25.69 7.98 -23.67
CA ALA A 69 24.34 8.54 -23.51
C ALA A 69 24.37 9.95 -22.91
N LEU A 70 25.22 10.19 -21.90
CA LEU A 70 25.40 11.51 -21.27
C LEU A 70 26.14 12.49 -22.18
N GLU A 71 27.03 12.04 -23.06
CA GLU A 71 27.67 12.89 -24.10
C GLU A 71 26.65 13.35 -25.14
N ARG A 72 25.62 12.53 -25.43
CA ARG A 72 24.54 12.89 -26.36
C ARG A 72 23.52 13.84 -25.73
N ASP A 73 23.15 13.56 -24.49
CA ASP A 73 22.23 14.38 -23.70
C ASP A 73 22.63 14.38 -22.23
N SER A 74 23.37 15.38 -21.82
CA SER A 74 23.81 15.57 -20.43
C SER A 74 22.67 15.76 -19.43
N SER A 75 21.45 16.08 -19.90
CA SER A 75 20.25 16.25 -19.08
C SER A 75 19.44 14.95 -18.88
N ASN A 76 19.85 13.84 -19.50
CA ASN A 76 19.15 12.57 -19.36
C ASN A 76 19.23 12.06 -17.93
N ALA A 77 18.11 12.21 -17.19
CA ALA A 77 18.02 11.85 -15.78
C ALA A 77 18.27 10.35 -15.55
N THR A 78 17.76 9.47 -16.43
CA THR A 78 17.95 8.02 -16.28
C THR A 78 19.42 7.64 -16.44
N ALA A 79 20.12 8.23 -17.42
CA ALA A 79 21.57 8.03 -17.58
C ALA A 79 22.35 8.51 -16.34
N ARG A 80 21.96 9.66 -15.77
CA ARG A 80 22.55 10.19 -14.53
C ARG A 80 22.36 9.23 -13.37
N TRP A 81 21.13 8.78 -13.13
CA TRP A 81 20.82 7.84 -12.04
C TRP A 81 21.61 6.55 -12.16
N GLN A 82 21.66 5.98 -13.36
CA GLN A 82 22.38 4.76 -13.63
C GLN A 82 23.91 4.90 -13.55
N SER A 83 24.41 6.14 -13.62
CA SER A 83 25.83 6.47 -13.43
C SER A 83 26.16 6.93 -11.99
N GLY A 84 25.24 6.71 -11.02
CA GLY A 84 25.46 7.01 -9.61
C GLY A 84 25.33 8.51 -9.26
N PHE A 85 24.59 9.30 -10.07
CA PHE A 85 24.29 10.68 -9.73
C PHE A 85 22.91 10.81 -9.10
N VAL A 86 22.78 11.69 -8.14
CA VAL A 86 21.53 12.11 -7.50
C VAL A 86 21.33 13.60 -7.71
N TRP A 87 20.08 14.04 -7.76
CA TRP A 87 19.72 15.45 -7.84
C TRP A 87 19.60 16.02 -6.42
N ASP A 88 20.40 17.00 -6.06
CA ASP A 88 20.39 17.61 -4.71
C ASP A 88 19.33 18.72 -4.54
N GLY A 89 18.64 19.08 -5.62
CA GLY A 89 17.68 20.18 -5.72
C GLY A 89 18.17 21.33 -6.59
N THR A 90 19.48 21.39 -6.88
CA THR A 90 20.15 22.44 -7.67
C THR A 90 21.00 21.85 -8.80
N GLU A 91 21.72 20.79 -8.51
CA GLU A 91 22.63 20.16 -9.46
C GLU A 91 22.72 18.63 -9.29
N TRP A 92 23.34 17.97 -10.27
CA TRP A 92 23.63 16.54 -10.23
C TRP A 92 24.94 16.31 -9.52
N VAL A 93 24.90 15.58 -8.39
CA VAL A 93 26.06 15.25 -7.56
C VAL A 93 26.27 13.75 -7.54
N ARG A 94 27.50 13.28 -7.58
CA ARG A 94 27.78 11.86 -7.38
C ARG A 94 27.52 11.43 -5.94
N VAL A 95 26.99 10.23 -5.76
CA VAL A 95 26.69 9.66 -4.44
C VAL A 95 27.93 9.68 -3.55
N ASP A 96 29.11 9.40 -4.11
CA ASP A 96 30.38 9.36 -3.37
C ASP A 96 30.83 10.75 -2.87
N GLU A 97 30.43 11.83 -3.54
CA GLU A 97 30.81 13.22 -3.23
C GLU A 97 29.84 13.90 -2.24
N ILE A 98 28.63 13.36 -2.08
CA ILE A 98 27.59 13.98 -1.22
C ILE A 98 28.02 14.05 0.25
N ALA A 99 28.70 13.03 0.75
CA ALA A 99 29.18 13.00 2.12
C ALA A 99 30.25 14.06 2.42
N GLU A 100 30.90 14.62 1.39
CA GLU A 100 31.90 15.66 1.51
C GLU A 100 31.33 17.08 1.53
N ASN A 101 30.02 17.26 1.28
CA ASN A 101 29.36 18.55 1.28
C ASN A 101 29.17 19.08 2.72
N GLU A 102 30.09 19.93 3.18
CA GLU A 102 30.11 20.46 4.55
C GLU A 102 28.83 21.19 4.95
N THR A 103 28.20 21.92 4.02
CA THR A 103 26.96 22.66 4.29
C THR A 103 25.82 21.67 4.58
N LEU A 104 25.70 20.63 3.78
CA LEU A 104 24.69 19.58 3.97
C LEU A 104 24.94 18.81 5.27
N GLN A 105 26.20 18.42 5.53
CA GLN A 105 26.58 17.70 6.75
C GLN A 105 26.35 18.53 8.02
N SER A 106 26.56 19.85 7.97
CA SER A 106 26.25 20.75 9.09
C SER A 106 24.75 20.77 9.41
N ARG A 107 23.89 20.85 8.38
CA ARG A 107 22.43 20.81 8.54
C ARG A 107 21.95 19.46 9.08
N ILE A 108 22.57 18.37 8.65
CA ILE A 108 22.22 17.02 9.15
C ILE A 108 22.61 16.90 10.62
N ARG A 109 23.81 17.32 11.03
CA ARG A 109 24.21 17.33 12.45
C ARG A 109 23.25 18.12 13.33
N GLN A 110 22.85 19.32 12.90
CA GLN A 110 21.86 20.11 13.63
C GLN A 110 20.52 19.37 13.79
N TYR A 111 20.08 18.68 12.74
CA TYR A 111 18.87 17.86 12.79
C TYR A 111 19.03 16.68 13.79
N GLU A 112 20.15 15.98 13.78
CA GLU A 112 20.43 14.85 14.67
C GLU A 112 20.44 15.30 16.15
N GLU A 113 21.00 16.47 16.46
CA GLU A 113 20.94 17.05 17.80
C GLU A 113 19.50 17.34 18.24
N MET A 114 18.70 17.94 17.36
CA MET A 114 17.28 18.20 17.64
C MET A 114 16.48 16.90 17.82
N ARG A 115 16.74 15.90 16.99
CA ARG A 115 16.12 14.59 17.08
C ARG A 115 16.49 13.85 18.38
N ALA A 116 17.75 13.90 18.80
CA ALA A 116 18.22 13.26 20.02
C ALA A 116 17.51 13.78 21.29
N GLN A 117 17.04 15.04 21.27
CA GLN A 117 16.30 15.66 22.37
C GLN A 117 14.78 15.44 22.27
N CYS A 118 14.27 14.88 21.16
CA CYS A 118 12.86 14.73 20.91
C CYS A 118 12.28 13.50 21.62
N ALA A 119 11.32 13.71 22.51
CA ALA A 119 10.58 12.61 23.13
C ALA A 119 9.71 11.87 22.09
N ASP A 120 9.53 10.55 22.28
CA ASP A 120 8.70 9.73 21.39
C ASP A 120 7.20 9.85 21.72
N THR A 121 6.68 11.07 21.62
CA THR A 121 5.26 11.41 21.81
C THR A 121 4.72 12.15 20.59
N ALA A 122 3.43 12.00 20.29
CA ALA A 122 2.84 12.68 19.12
C ALA A 122 3.03 14.21 19.13
N PRO A 123 2.89 14.95 20.26
CA PRO A 123 3.18 16.37 20.31
C PRO A 123 4.64 16.71 20.00
N ALA A 124 5.61 15.98 20.60
CA ALA A 124 7.03 16.25 20.39
C ALA A 124 7.44 15.94 18.94
N GLN A 125 7.00 14.82 18.39
CA GLN A 125 7.23 14.45 16.99
C GLN A 125 6.60 15.46 16.02
N TRP A 126 5.44 16.02 16.35
CA TRP A 126 4.80 17.09 15.57
C TRP A 126 5.61 18.39 15.60
N GLN A 127 6.16 18.75 16.76
CA GLN A 127 7.04 19.93 16.89
C GLN A 127 8.32 19.75 16.08
N LEU A 128 8.95 18.58 16.14
CA LEU A 128 10.14 18.27 15.33
C LEU A 128 9.83 18.28 13.83
N ALA A 129 8.68 17.73 13.41
CA ALA A 129 8.24 17.82 12.01
C ALA A 129 8.06 19.29 11.56
N ASN A 130 7.51 20.15 12.41
CA ASN A 130 7.37 21.56 12.11
C ASN A 130 8.74 22.27 12.00
N TRP A 131 9.66 21.97 12.89
CA TRP A 131 11.02 22.50 12.82
C TRP A 131 11.72 22.03 11.52
N CYS A 132 11.62 20.76 11.15
CA CYS A 132 12.14 20.23 9.88
C CYS A 132 11.56 20.98 8.68
N ALA A 133 10.25 21.28 8.67
CA ALA A 133 9.60 22.02 7.59
C ALA A 133 10.16 23.43 7.45
N LEU A 134 10.34 24.13 8.57
CA LEU A 134 10.90 25.51 8.60
C LEU A 134 12.38 25.52 8.19
N SER A 135 13.13 24.46 8.51
CA SER A 135 14.54 24.31 8.13
C SER A 135 14.73 23.74 6.71
N GLY A 136 13.64 23.54 5.93
CA GLY A 136 13.70 23.02 4.57
C GLY A 136 14.02 21.51 4.49
N LEU A 137 13.99 20.78 5.61
CA LEU A 137 14.27 19.34 5.72
C LEU A 137 13.00 18.51 5.44
N LYS A 138 12.47 18.60 4.22
CA LYS A 138 11.18 17.98 3.83
C LYS A 138 11.13 16.47 3.98
N LEU A 139 12.24 15.78 3.80
CA LEU A 139 12.31 14.33 3.92
C LEU A 139 12.24 13.90 5.38
N GLN A 140 13.00 14.55 6.26
CA GLN A 140 12.96 14.31 7.70
C GLN A 140 11.60 14.70 8.29
N GLU A 141 11.00 15.81 7.84
CA GLU A 141 9.62 16.19 8.18
C GLU A 141 8.67 15.01 7.96
N ARG A 142 8.75 14.36 6.80
CA ARG A 142 7.87 13.23 6.47
C ARG A 142 8.03 12.07 7.45
N ALA A 143 9.26 11.71 7.83
CA ALA A 143 9.51 10.65 8.81
C ALA A 143 8.81 10.94 10.14
N HIS A 144 8.94 12.17 10.66
CA HIS A 144 8.30 12.56 11.91
C HIS A 144 6.77 12.68 11.79
N LEU A 145 6.25 13.13 10.66
CA LEU A 145 4.79 13.09 10.41
C LEU A 145 4.24 11.66 10.38
N TYR A 146 4.98 10.69 9.81
CA TYR A 146 4.62 9.28 9.92
C TYR A 146 4.62 8.79 11.36
N ARG A 147 5.63 9.18 12.17
CA ARG A 147 5.66 8.85 13.59
C ARG A 147 4.48 9.45 14.34
N VAL A 148 4.09 10.69 14.03
CA VAL A 148 2.87 11.31 14.59
C VAL A 148 1.63 10.48 14.32
N ILE A 149 1.40 10.03 13.09
CA ILE A 149 0.20 9.22 12.77
C ILE A 149 0.28 7.77 13.28
N GLN A 150 1.47 7.24 13.58
CA GLN A 150 1.61 5.98 14.31
C GLN A 150 1.18 6.14 15.77
N LEU A 151 1.58 7.21 16.43
CA LEU A 151 1.25 7.51 17.83
C LEU A 151 -0.18 8.05 17.99
N LEU A 152 -0.67 8.81 17.02
CA LEU A 152 -2.01 9.39 16.99
C LEU A 152 -2.61 9.27 15.57
N PRO A 153 -3.28 8.14 15.25
CA PRO A 153 -3.73 7.80 13.89
C PRO A 153 -4.64 8.85 13.23
N ASP A 154 -5.45 9.57 13.98
CA ASP A 154 -6.38 10.59 13.48
C ASP A 154 -5.82 12.03 13.51
N HIS A 155 -4.51 12.21 13.68
CA HIS A 155 -3.89 13.53 13.68
C HIS A 155 -4.05 14.22 12.32
N GLN A 156 -5.04 15.11 12.21
CA GLN A 156 -5.48 15.71 10.96
C GLN A 156 -4.35 16.44 10.21
N GLY A 157 -3.57 17.27 10.92
CA GLY A 157 -2.48 18.04 10.31
C GLY A 157 -1.40 17.15 9.70
N ALA A 158 -0.97 16.08 10.41
CA ALA A 158 0.03 15.15 9.92
C ALA A 158 -0.50 14.38 8.69
N ARG A 159 -1.73 13.88 8.75
CA ARG A 159 -2.38 13.21 7.61
C ARG A 159 -2.44 14.11 6.37
N GLN A 160 -2.88 15.36 6.52
CA GLN A 160 -3.00 16.30 5.40
C GLN A 160 -1.64 16.60 4.76
N ARG A 161 -0.59 16.83 5.57
CA ARG A 161 0.78 17.09 5.07
C ARG A 161 1.40 15.86 4.40
N LEU A 162 1.04 14.65 4.83
CA LEU A 162 1.43 13.39 4.19
C LEU A 162 0.62 13.09 2.91
N GLY A 163 -0.31 13.96 2.50
CA GLY A 163 -1.11 13.78 1.29
C GLY A 163 -2.37 12.93 1.46
N PHE A 164 -2.78 12.66 2.69
CA PHE A 164 -4.06 11.99 2.92
C PHE A 164 -5.23 12.98 2.84
N ARG A 165 -6.36 12.51 2.32
CA ARG A 165 -7.65 13.20 2.33
C ARG A 165 -8.71 12.31 2.97
N ARG A 166 -9.64 12.92 3.69
CA ARG A 166 -10.74 12.19 4.32
C ARG A 166 -11.92 12.12 3.35
N ILE A 167 -12.16 10.93 2.78
CA ILE A 167 -13.24 10.66 1.82
C ILE A 167 -14.16 9.61 2.43
N ASN A 168 -15.46 9.92 2.52
CA ASN A 168 -16.46 9.04 3.14
C ASN A 168 -16.06 8.56 4.56
N GLY A 169 -15.39 9.45 5.33
CA GLY A 169 -14.93 9.14 6.68
C GLY A 169 -13.61 8.37 6.78
N ARG A 170 -12.98 7.99 5.67
CA ARG A 170 -11.71 7.26 5.62
C ARG A 170 -10.58 8.14 5.13
N TRP A 171 -9.40 7.96 5.72
CA TRP A 171 -8.18 8.57 5.22
C TRP A 171 -7.68 7.79 4.00
N GLN A 172 -7.61 8.46 2.84
CA GLN A 172 -7.09 7.89 1.60
C GLN A 172 -5.94 8.75 1.08
N ARG A 173 -4.93 8.12 0.52
CA ARG A 173 -3.84 8.83 -0.15
C ARG A 173 -4.33 9.35 -1.51
N LEU A 174 -4.02 10.59 -1.82
CA LEU A 174 -4.33 11.17 -3.13
C LEU A 174 -3.69 10.37 -4.28
N GLU A 175 -2.48 9.86 -4.08
CA GLU A 175 -1.78 9.00 -5.04
C GLU A 175 -2.61 7.78 -5.46
N SER A 176 -3.23 7.07 -4.50
CA SER A 176 -4.08 5.91 -4.80
C SER A 176 -5.31 6.28 -5.63
N ILE A 177 -5.86 7.47 -5.42
CA ILE A 177 -6.99 7.99 -6.19
C ILE A 177 -6.55 8.30 -7.62
N TRP A 178 -5.41 8.98 -7.78
CA TRP A 178 -4.85 9.29 -9.09
C TRP A 178 -4.47 8.04 -9.87
N GLN A 179 -3.88 7.02 -9.22
CA GLN A 179 -3.58 5.73 -9.84
C GLN A 179 -4.85 5.07 -10.40
N GLY A 180 -5.93 5.03 -9.61
CA GLY A 180 -7.21 4.49 -10.07
C GLY A 180 -7.78 5.24 -11.29
N LEU A 181 -7.66 6.57 -11.32
CA LEU A 181 -8.08 7.38 -12.47
C LEU A 181 -7.20 7.12 -13.70
N GLN A 182 -5.90 6.99 -13.53
CA GLN A 182 -4.96 6.65 -14.61
C GLN A 182 -5.24 5.25 -15.17
N ASP A 183 -5.61 4.27 -14.33
CA ASP A 183 -6.00 2.94 -14.79
C ASP A 183 -7.23 2.99 -15.68
N VAL A 184 -8.24 3.76 -15.32
CA VAL A 184 -9.44 3.98 -16.14
C VAL A 184 -9.09 4.66 -17.47
N GLN A 185 -8.23 5.67 -17.44
CA GLN A 185 -7.77 6.36 -18.66
C GLN A 185 -6.98 5.42 -19.57
N ARG A 186 -6.06 4.62 -19.01
CA ARG A 186 -5.30 3.60 -19.75
C ARG A 186 -6.21 2.56 -20.41
N ALA A 187 -7.21 2.09 -19.69
CA ALA A 187 -8.20 1.14 -20.25
C ALA A 187 -9.00 1.77 -21.38
N ALA A 188 -9.46 3.02 -21.25
CA ALA A 188 -10.17 3.74 -22.29
C ALA A 188 -9.30 3.98 -23.53
N GLN A 189 -8.04 4.34 -23.34
CA GLN A 189 -7.07 4.50 -24.43
C GLN A 189 -6.79 3.17 -25.13
N SER A 190 -6.60 2.09 -24.37
CA SER A 190 -6.45 0.74 -24.91
C SER A 190 -7.62 0.37 -25.84
N LEU A 191 -8.85 0.57 -25.41
CA LEU A 191 -10.05 0.30 -26.21
C LEU A 191 -10.11 1.16 -27.48
N ARG A 192 -9.70 2.41 -27.44
CA ARG A 192 -9.65 3.28 -28.62
C ARG A 192 -8.63 2.78 -29.64
N THR A 193 -7.45 2.36 -29.17
CA THR A 193 -6.34 1.96 -30.05
C THR A 193 -6.54 0.57 -30.65
N TRP A 194 -6.91 -0.43 -29.83
CA TRP A 194 -6.99 -1.84 -30.27
C TRP A 194 -8.41 -2.36 -30.42
N GLY A 195 -9.41 -1.69 -29.85
CA GLY A 195 -10.80 -2.13 -29.84
C GLY A 195 -11.35 -2.45 -31.22
N PRO A 196 -11.26 -1.55 -32.23
CA PRO A 196 -11.78 -1.81 -33.59
C PRO A 196 -11.20 -3.09 -34.20
N ARG A 197 -9.87 -3.26 -34.16
CA ARG A 197 -9.18 -4.45 -34.67
C ARG A 197 -9.56 -5.72 -33.88
N LEU A 198 -9.69 -5.64 -32.56
CA LEU A 198 -10.09 -6.79 -31.73
C LEU A 198 -11.54 -7.20 -31.99
N VAL A 199 -12.43 -6.26 -32.26
CA VAL A 199 -13.82 -6.58 -32.66
C VAL A 199 -13.84 -7.34 -33.98
N GLU A 200 -13.03 -6.95 -34.96
CA GLU A 200 -12.88 -7.68 -36.23
C GLU A 200 -12.32 -9.09 -35.98
N VAL A 201 -11.24 -9.22 -35.25
CA VAL A 201 -10.67 -10.52 -34.84
C VAL A 201 -11.71 -11.39 -34.13
N ARG A 202 -12.50 -10.83 -33.21
CA ARG A 202 -13.60 -11.54 -32.56
C ARG A 202 -14.63 -12.05 -33.56
N MET A 203 -15.03 -11.25 -34.55
CA MET A 203 -15.99 -11.66 -35.56
C MET A 203 -15.44 -12.80 -36.43
N LEU A 204 -14.16 -12.79 -36.76
CA LEU A 204 -13.48 -13.85 -37.50
C LEU A 204 -13.36 -15.14 -36.67
N LEU A 205 -13.05 -15.04 -35.40
CA LEU A 205 -12.98 -16.19 -34.46
C LEU A 205 -14.31 -16.94 -34.30
N LEU A 206 -15.45 -16.25 -34.48
CA LEU A 206 -16.80 -16.83 -34.41
C LEU A 206 -17.27 -17.49 -35.71
N GLN A 207 -16.55 -17.33 -36.83
CA GLN A 207 -16.91 -17.92 -38.10
C GLN A 207 -16.66 -19.43 -38.12
N LYS A 208 -17.43 -20.16 -38.94
CA LYS A 208 -17.23 -21.62 -39.14
C LYS A 208 -16.00 -21.92 -40.00
N ASN A 209 -15.51 -20.95 -40.79
CA ASN A 209 -14.37 -21.10 -41.66
C ASN A 209 -13.08 -21.25 -40.87
N ARG A 210 -12.41 -22.42 -41.00
CA ARG A 210 -11.21 -22.76 -40.25
C ARG A 210 -10.03 -21.84 -40.56
N THR A 211 -9.78 -21.55 -41.84
CA THR A 211 -8.67 -20.69 -42.27
C THR A 211 -8.80 -19.30 -41.67
N LYS A 212 -10.00 -18.68 -41.77
CA LYS A 212 -10.23 -17.35 -41.18
C LYS A 212 -10.05 -17.32 -39.67
N ARG A 213 -10.40 -18.39 -38.96
CA ARG A 213 -10.14 -18.51 -37.51
C ARG A 213 -8.67 -18.63 -37.22
N GLU A 214 -7.92 -19.42 -38.00
CA GLU A 214 -6.47 -19.59 -37.82
C GLU A 214 -5.75 -18.27 -38.11
N ASP A 215 -6.15 -17.52 -39.12
CA ASP A 215 -5.65 -16.16 -39.39
C ASP A 215 -5.93 -15.20 -38.25
N ALA A 216 -7.14 -15.21 -37.71
CA ALA A 216 -7.51 -14.38 -36.57
C ALA A 216 -6.73 -14.73 -35.29
N LEU A 217 -6.49 -16.03 -35.02
CA LEU A 217 -5.63 -16.47 -33.93
C LEU A 217 -4.17 -16.03 -34.13
N SER A 218 -3.67 -16.08 -35.36
CA SER A 218 -2.33 -15.61 -35.72
C SER A 218 -2.20 -14.09 -35.47
N GLN A 219 -3.18 -13.32 -35.91
CA GLN A 219 -3.22 -11.87 -35.65
C GLN A 219 -3.26 -11.55 -34.17
N LEU A 220 -4.04 -12.30 -33.36
CA LEU A 220 -4.12 -12.12 -31.92
C LEU A 220 -2.80 -12.50 -31.23
N ARG A 221 -2.14 -13.58 -31.65
CA ARG A 221 -0.82 -13.99 -31.13
C ARG A 221 0.27 -12.96 -31.44
N GLY A 222 0.22 -12.34 -32.63
CA GLY A 222 1.14 -11.28 -33.02
C GLY A 222 0.97 -9.96 -32.27
N LEU A 223 -0.12 -9.80 -31.53
CA LEU A 223 -0.34 -8.61 -30.68
C LEU A 223 0.43 -8.79 -29.37
N SER A 224 1.68 -8.30 -29.31
CA SER A 224 2.56 -8.44 -28.13
C SER A 224 2.44 -7.29 -27.13
N ASP A 225 1.92 -6.12 -27.52
CA ASP A 225 1.85 -4.93 -26.69
C ASP A 225 0.99 -5.15 -25.43
N ALA A 226 1.60 -5.04 -24.25
CA ALA A 226 0.91 -5.20 -22.97
C ALA A 226 -0.20 -4.15 -22.74
N ARG A 227 -0.11 -3.00 -23.38
CA ARG A 227 -1.15 -1.96 -23.30
C ARG A 227 -2.47 -2.40 -23.95
N ALA A 228 -2.47 -3.46 -24.76
CA ALA A 228 -3.68 -4.06 -25.33
C ALA A 228 -4.47 -4.93 -24.33
N ILE A 229 -3.92 -5.30 -23.18
CA ILE A 229 -4.56 -6.19 -22.20
C ILE A 229 -5.99 -5.74 -21.85
N PRO A 230 -6.27 -4.48 -21.48
CA PRO A 230 -7.62 -4.05 -21.16
C PRO A 230 -8.61 -4.18 -22.34
N ALA A 231 -8.14 -3.94 -23.56
CA ALA A 231 -8.99 -4.07 -24.75
C ALA A 231 -9.30 -5.55 -25.06
N VAL A 232 -8.30 -6.44 -24.99
CA VAL A 232 -8.48 -7.90 -25.16
C VAL A 232 -9.47 -8.43 -24.13
N GLU A 233 -9.32 -8.03 -22.85
CA GLU A 233 -10.24 -8.42 -21.80
C GLU A 233 -11.67 -7.97 -22.13
N THR A 234 -11.87 -6.70 -22.46
CA THR A 234 -13.20 -6.15 -22.70
C THR A 234 -13.87 -6.77 -23.93
N VAL A 235 -13.12 -7.03 -25.02
CA VAL A 235 -13.69 -7.47 -26.29
C VAL A 235 -13.89 -8.98 -26.35
N LEU A 236 -13.00 -9.78 -25.75
CA LEU A 236 -13.00 -11.24 -25.92
C LEU A 236 -13.59 -12.01 -24.73
N THR A 237 -13.78 -11.38 -23.54
CA THR A 237 -14.27 -12.13 -22.37
C THR A 237 -15.77 -11.92 -22.10
N GLY A 238 -16.36 -12.82 -21.31
CA GLY A 238 -17.68 -12.68 -20.70
C GLY A 238 -18.87 -13.18 -21.53
N GLN A 239 -18.86 -13.04 -22.85
CA GLN A 239 -20.04 -13.37 -23.69
C GLN A 239 -20.00 -14.78 -24.31
N ASN A 240 -18.81 -15.35 -24.47
CA ASN A 240 -18.62 -16.63 -25.13
C ASN A 240 -17.49 -17.41 -24.44
N PRO A 241 -17.70 -18.71 -24.11
CA PRO A 241 -16.69 -19.50 -23.41
C PRO A 241 -15.42 -19.73 -24.23
N VAL A 242 -15.56 -19.92 -25.56
CA VAL A 242 -14.41 -20.15 -26.45
C VAL A 242 -13.55 -18.90 -26.58
N LEU A 243 -14.16 -17.74 -26.76
CA LEU A 243 -13.44 -16.47 -26.82
C LEU A 243 -12.78 -16.15 -25.48
N SER A 244 -13.48 -16.40 -24.36
CA SER A 244 -12.93 -16.20 -23.03
C SER A 244 -11.74 -17.12 -22.77
N GLN A 245 -11.77 -18.36 -23.24
CA GLN A 245 -10.63 -19.28 -23.14
C GLN A 245 -9.44 -18.78 -23.97
N ILE A 246 -9.68 -18.35 -25.21
CA ILE A 246 -8.64 -17.75 -26.08
C ILE A 246 -8.00 -16.53 -25.40
N ALA A 247 -8.81 -15.68 -24.76
CA ALA A 247 -8.29 -14.54 -24.02
C ALA A 247 -7.43 -14.96 -22.81
N VAL A 248 -7.86 -15.97 -22.05
CA VAL A 248 -7.10 -16.52 -20.91
C VAL A 248 -5.75 -17.07 -21.37
N ASP A 249 -5.72 -17.83 -22.48
CA ASP A 249 -4.48 -18.37 -23.05
C ASP A 249 -3.57 -17.24 -23.56
N TRP A 250 -4.18 -16.19 -24.12
CA TRP A 250 -3.45 -14.99 -24.56
C TRP A 250 -2.82 -14.24 -23.38
N PHE A 251 -3.52 -14.07 -22.25
CA PHE A 251 -2.96 -13.49 -21.03
C PHE A 251 -1.85 -14.36 -20.44
N ALA A 252 -2.04 -15.68 -20.46
CA ALA A 252 -1.06 -16.65 -19.95
C ALA A 252 0.29 -16.56 -20.67
N ALA A 253 0.29 -16.34 -21.96
CA ALA A 253 1.50 -16.19 -22.78
C ALA A 253 2.31 -14.91 -22.48
N ARG A 254 1.76 -13.96 -21.69
CA ARG A 254 2.38 -12.64 -21.43
C ARG A 254 2.80 -12.51 -19.96
N PRO A 255 4.10 -12.50 -19.65
CA PRO A 255 4.61 -12.40 -18.28
C PRO A 255 4.55 -10.96 -17.74
N HIS A 256 3.40 -10.29 -17.91
CA HIS A 256 3.14 -8.92 -17.48
C HIS A 256 2.18 -8.90 -16.28
N HIS A 257 2.42 -7.99 -15.32
CA HIS A 257 1.57 -7.88 -14.12
C HIS A 257 0.08 -7.66 -14.47
N GLN A 258 -0.22 -6.77 -15.42
CA GLN A 258 -1.61 -6.53 -15.85
C GLN A 258 -2.29 -7.78 -16.44
N ALA A 259 -1.52 -8.66 -17.10
CA ALA A 259 -2.05 -9.95 -17.56
C ALA A 259 -2.38 -10.88 -16.38
N SER A 260 -1.57 -10.87 -15.32
CA SER A 260 -1.89 -11.60 -14.09
C SER A 260 -3.17 -11.07 -13.44
N LEU A 261 -3.38 -9.76 -13.39
CA LEU A 261 -4.63 -9.16 -12.90
C LEU A 261 -5.84 -9.52 -13.78
N ALA A 262 -5.67 -9.56 -15.12
CA ALA A 262 -6.72 -10.03 -16.01
C ALA A 262 -7.08 -11.50 -15.74
N LEU A 263 -6.08 -12.37 -15.52
CA LEU A 263 -6.31 -13.76 -15.11
C LEU A 263 -7.04 -13.87 -13.76
N VAL A 264 -6.72 -13.01 -12.78
CA VAL A 264 -7.46 -12.93 -11.48
C VAL A 264 -8.94 -12.63 -11.73
N ARG A 265 -9.24 -11.62 -12.56
CA ARG A 265 -10.63 -11.27 -12.87
C ARG A 265 -11.36 -12.40 -13.58
N GLN A 266 -10.71 -13.12 -14.52
CA GLN A 266 -11.30 -14.29 -15.16
C GLN A 266 -11.49 -15.46 -14.18
N ALA A 267 -10.56 -15.70 -13.27
CA ALA A 267 -10.68 -16.74 -12.24
C ALA A 267 -11.83 -16.46 -11.25
N LEU A 268 -12.10 -15.19 -10.92
CA LEU A 268 -13.16 -14.79 -9.99
C LEU A 268 -14.53 -14.66 -10.67
N PHE A 269 -14.59 -13.99 -11.83
CA PHE A 269 -15.83 -13.43 -12.38
C PHE A 269 -16.27 -14.05 -13.71
N SER A 270 -15.44 -14.88 -14.35
CA SER A 270 -15.91 -15.55 -15.56
C SER A 270 -17.16 -16.42 -15.28
N PRO A 271 -18.23 -16.29 -16.06
CA PRO A 271 -19.41 -17.15 -15.89
C PRO A 271 -19.11 -18.63 -16.19
N TRP A 272 -18.02 -18.92 -16.88
CA TRP A 272 -17.68 -20.25 -17.40
C TRP A 272 -16.69 -20.97 -16.48
N THR A 273 -17.11 -22.08 -15.87
CA THR A 273 -16.25 -22.88 -15.00
C THR A 273 -14.93 -23.34 -15.64
N PRO A 274 -14.90 -23.85 -16.90
CA PRO A 274 -13.64 -24.20 -17.55
C PRO A 274 -12.66 -23.03 -17.67
N VAL A 275 -13.16 -21.82 -17.98
CA VAL A 275 -12.35 -20.60 -18.08
C VAL A 275 -11.76 -20.21 -16.73
N ARG A 276 -12.57 -20.31 -15.65
CA ARG A 276 -12.08 -20.05 -14.27
C ARG A 276 -10.95 -21.02 -13.89
N VAL A 277 -11.14 -22.32 -14.17
CA VAL A 277 -10.14 -23.35 -13.87
C VAL A 277 -8.84 -23.12 -14.64
N ALA A 278 -8.94 -22.81 -15.94
CA ALA A 278 -7.77 -22.50 -16.76
C ALA A 278 -7.02 -21.26 -16.22
N ALA A 279 -7.75 -20.19 -15.89
CA ALA A 279 -7.17 -18.98 -15.33
C ALA A 279 -6.42 -19.24 -14.00
N VAL A 280 -6.99 -20.06 -13.10
CA VAL A 280 -6.35 -20.50 -11.85
C VAL A 280 -5.07 -21.30 -12.16
N GLY A 281 -5.11 -22.23 -13.12
CA GLY A 281 -3.94 -23.02 -13.53
C GLY A 281 -2.78 -22.14 -14.04
N HIS A 282 -3.09 -21.12 -14.83
CA HIS A 282 -2.09 -20.16 -15.31
C HIS A 282 -1.58 -19.23 -14.19
N LEU A 283 -2.44 -18.79 -13.28
CA LEU A 283 -2.03 -18.01 -12.11
C LEU A 283 -1.07 -18.76 -11.20
N ALA A 284 -1.25 -20.08 -11.02
CA ALA A 284 -0.36 -20.90 -10.20
C ALA A 284 1.10 -20.89 -10.68
N GLN A 285 1.34 -20.55 -11.95
CA GLN A 285 2.67 -20.44 -12.57
C GLN A 285 3.25 -19.03 -12.47
N ARG A 286 2.47 -18.05 -11.99
CA ARG A 286 2.89 -16.64 -11.85
C ARG A 286 3.54 -16.35 -10.50
N PRO A 287 4.37 -15.31 -10.41
CA PRO A 287 4.81 -14.79 -9.11
C PRO A 287 3.61 -14.47 -8.22
N ARG A 288 3.64 -14.93 -6.97
CA ARG A 288 2.51 -14.79 -6.03
C ARG A 288 2.18 -13.33 -5.73
N ASP A 289 3.18 -12.47 -5.68
CA ASP A 289 3.08 -11.03 -5.48
C ASP A 289 2.29 -10.31 -6.59
N HIS A 290 2.11 -10.94 -7.77
CA HIS A 290 1.28 -10.38 -8.84
C HIS A 290 -0.22 -10.50 -8.58
N TYR A 291 -0.67 -11.49 -7.79
CA TYR A 291 -2.09 -11.79 -7.67
C TYR A 291 -2.60 -12.03 -6.25
N VAL A 292 -1.75 -12.39 -5.30
CA VAL A 292 -2.19 -12.64 -3.92
C VAL A 292 -2.61 -11.34 -3.22
N PRO A 293 -1.81 -10.24 -3.23
CA PRO A 293 -2.20 -9.00 -2.56
C PRO A 293 -3.57 -8.46 -2.99
N PRO A 294 -3.88 -8.31 -4.29
CA PRO A 294 -5.20 -7.83 -4.70
C PRO A 294 -6.34 -8.79 -4.30
N LEU A 295 -6.11 -10.10 -4.26
CA LEU A 295 -7.11 -11.06 -3.76
C LEU A 295 -7.35 -10.90 -2.26
N LEU A 296 -6.29 -10.70 -1.48
CA LEU A 296 -6.39 -10.49 -0.03
C LEU A 296 -7.05 -9.16 0.33
N ALA A 297 -6.83 -8.11 -0.48
CA ALA A 297 -7.46 -6.81 -0.28
C ALA A 297 -8.99 -6.86 -0.42
N GLU A 298 -9.51 -7.80 -1.20
CA GLU A 298 -10.95 -8.01 -1.39
C GLU A 298 -11.58 -8.91 -0.31
N LEU A 299 -10.77 -9.62 0.50
CA LEU A 299 -11.28 -10.42 1.61
C LEU A 299 -11.86 -9.52 2.71
N SER A 300 -12.97 -9.95 3.27
CA SER A 300 -13.61 -9.26 4.39
C SER A 300 -13.96 -10.23 5.49
N ALA A 301 -13.60 -9.90 6.74
CA ALA A 301 -14.09 -10.66 7.89
C ALA A 301 -15.60 -10.46 8.07
N PRO A 302 -16.32 -11.44 8.64
CA PRO A 302 -17.71 -11.27 9.01
C PRO A 302 -17.89 -10.09 9.98
N ILE A 303 -19.02 -9.42 9.87
CA ILE A 303 -19.38 -8.36 10.79
C ILE A 303 -19.88 -9.00 12.09
N GLU A 304 -19.25 -8.69 13.20
CA GLU A 304 -19.72 -9.03 14.54
C GLU A 304 -20.47 -7.86 15.16
N SER A 305 -21.49 -8.16 15.97
CA SER A 305 -22.19 -7.12 16.69
C SER A 305 -22.55 -7.52 18.11
N ARG A 306 -22.48 -6.56 18.99
CA ARG A 306 -22.93 -6.71 20.38
C ARG A 306 -23.76 -5.52 20.82
N MET A 307 -24.78 -5.79 21.66
CA MET A 307 -25.60 -4.77 22.28
C MET A 307 -25.15 -4.60 23.75
N GLN A 308 -24.90 -3.37 24.14
CA GLN A 308 -24.55 -3.02 25.52
C GLN A 308 -25.54 -1.99 26.06
N ARG A 309 -25.81 -2.06 27.35
CA ARG A 309 -26.54 -1.02 28.09
C ARG A 309 -25.53 -0.10 28.74
N ALA A 310 -25.76 1.19 28.65
CA ALA A 310 -24.98 2.21 29.32
C ALA A 310 -25.90 3.28 29.88
N VAL A 311 -25.50 3.97 30.93
CA VAL A 311 -26.20 5.15 31.43
C VAL A 311 -25.34 6.36 31.05
N VAL A 312 -25.91 7.26 30.24
CA VAL A 312 -25.24 8.48 29.79
C VAL A 312 -26.09 9.67 30.23
N ASN A 313 -25.52 10.57 30.99
CA ASN A 313 -26.21 11.74 31.55
C ASN A 313 -27.53 11.38 32.29
N GLY A 314 -27.53 10.30 33.07
CA GLY A 314 -28.66 9.80 33.79
C GLY A 314 -29.73 9.10 32.94
N GLN A 315 -29.54 8.96 31.64
CA GLN A 315 -30.46 8.27 30.72
C GLN A 315 -29.93 6.89 30.34
N LEU A 316 -30.85 5.91 30.27
CA LEU A 316 -30.54 4.58 29.79
C LEU A 316 -30.33 4.62 28.27
N VAL A 317 -29.16 4.27 27.81
CA VAL A 317 -28.79 4.24 26.40
C VAL A 317 -28.37 2.83 26.01
N TYR A 318 -28.86 2.36 24.89
CA TYR A 318 -28.43 1.10 24.31
C TYR A 318 -27.44 1.37 23.17
N ARG A 319 -26.27 0.77 23.28
CA ARG A 319 -25.20 0.85 22.27
C ARG A 319 -25.19 -0.41 21.44
N HIS A 320 -25.23 -0.26 20.14
CA HIS A 320 -25.03 -1.36 19.20
C HIS A 320 -23.67 -1.17 18.54
N ILE A 321 -22.72 -2.00 18.92
CA ILE A 321 -21.34 -1.97 18.45
C ILE A 321 -21.21 -3.01 17.35
N PHE A 322 -20.75 -2.59 16.17
CA PHE A 322 -20.40 -3.46 15.05
C PHE A 322 -18.89 -3.46 14.89
N VAL A 323 -18.32 -4.64 14.85
CA VAL A 323 -16.89 -4.86 14.67
C VAL A 323 -16.68 -5.69 13.43
N ARG A 324 -15.78 -5.28 12.55
CA ARG A 324 -15.30 -6.05 11.42
C ARG A 324 -13.80 -5.89 11.33
N GLU A 325 -13.08 -6.99 11.36
CA GLU A 325 -11.66 -7.02 11.09
C GLU A 325 -11.38 -6.80 9.60
N GLY A 326 -10.32 -6.10 9.28
CA GLY A 326 -9.81 -5.90 7.94
C GLY A 326 -8.52 -6.67 7.69
N GLN A 327 -7.91 -6.45 6.53
CA GLN A 327 -6.65 -7.07 6.13
C GLN A 327 -5.49 -6.73 7.09
N SER A 328 -5.40 -5.50 7.56
CA SER A 328 -4.51 -5.17 8.67
C SER A 328 -5.27 -5.37 9.99
N GLU A 329 -4.60 -5.87 11.03
CA GLU A 329 -5.19 -6.00 12.37
C GLU A 329 -5.77 -4.68 12.90
N ASN A 330 -5.53 -3.60 12.16
CA ASN A 330 -5.90 -2.23 12.46
C ASN A 330 -7.17 -1.78 11.72
N ASP A 331 -7.68 -2.57 10.78
CA ASP A 331 -8.91 -2.28 10.05
C ASP A 331 -10.14 -2.78 10.83
N VAL A 332 -10.23 -2.42 12.11
CA VAL A 332 -11.43 -2.66 12.91
C VAL A 332 -12.40 -1.52 12.70
N VAL A 333 -13.51 -1.78 12.01
CA VAL A 333 -14.59 -0.82 11.82
C VAL A 333 -15.57 -0.94 12.98
N VAL A 334 -15.51 -0.01 13.92
CA VAL A 334 -16.49 0.07 15.01
C VAL A 334 -17.59 1.07 14.66
N ARG A 335 -18.82 0.60 14.60
CA ARG A 335 -20.01 1.46 14.47
C ARG A 335 -20.79 1.41 15.76
N ASP A 336 -20.84 2.53 16.46
CA ASP A 336 -21.64 2.69 17.68
C ASP A 336 -22.94 3.42 17.35
N ARG A 337 -24.07 2.91 17.84
CA ARG A 337 -25.38 3.58 17.75
C ARG A 337 -26.01 3.60 19.12
N ALA A 338 -26.22 4.81 19.63
CA ALA A 338 -26.99 5.02 20.82
C ALA A 338 -28.50 4.97 20.51
N PHE A 339 -29.25 4.27 21.33
CA PHE A 339 -30.70 4.25 21.29
C PHE A 339 -31.21 4.75 22.62
N VAL A 340 -32.06 5.74 22.56
CA VAL A 340 -32.85 6.19 23.71
C VAL A 340 -34.25 5.63 23.51
N PRO A 341 -34.70 4.69 24.33
CA PRO A 341 -36.07 4.20 24.27
C PRO A 341 -37.07 5.36 24.40
N ARG A 342 -38.20 5.31 23.67
CA ARG A 342 -39.19 6.40 23.66
C ARG A 342 -39.67 6.78 25.04
N ASP A 343 -39.74 5.81 25.93
CA ASP A 343 -40.25 6.00 27.30
C ASP A 343 -39.19 6.45 28.31
N ALA A 344 -37.91 6.45 27.94
CA ALA A 344 -36.80 6.84 28.84
C ALA A 344 -36.63 8.37 28.98
N ARG A 345 -37.49 9.17 28.39
CA ARG A 345 -37.39 10.64 28.42
C ARG A 345 -37.70 11.29 29.77
N GLN A 346 -38.13 10.54 30.77
CA GLN A 346 -38.64 11.11 32.02
C GLN A 346 -37.81 10.83 33.29
N GLU A 347 -36.69 10.11 33.23
CA GLU A 347 -35.98 9.81 34.47
C GLU A 347 -34.58 10.41 34.53
N LEU A 348 -34.43 11.38 35.42
CA LEU A 348 -33.17 11.86 35.96
C LEU A 348 -32.73 10.92 37.07
N LEU A 349 -31.77 10.02 36.78
CA LEU A 349 -31.03 9.33 37.82
C LEU A 349 -29.97 10.30 38.39
N PRO A 350 -29.63 10.22 39.69
CA PRO A 350 -28.57 11.05 40.27
C PRO A 350 -27.28 10.78 39.52
N VAL A 351 -26.60 11.87 39.19
CA VAL A 351 -25.30 11.83 38.48
C VAL A 351 -24.29 11.13 39.39
N VAL A 352 -24.00 9.87 39.10
CA VAL A 352 -22.78 9.24 39.57
C VAL A 352 -21.68 9.71 38.63
N ASN A 353 -20.69 10.43 39.16
CA ASN A 353 -19.55 10.90 38.39
C ASN A 353 -18.91 9.73 37.64
N SER A 354 -19.19 9.62 36.36
CA SER A 354 -18.48 8.70 35.47
C SER A 354 -17.16 9.35 35.06
N PRO A 355 -16.03 8.64 35.10
CA PRO A 355 -14.75 9.18 34.62
C PRO A 355 -14.73 9.48 33.12
N PHE A 356 -15.83 9.25 32.40
CA PHE A 356 -15.97 9.51 30.97
C PHE A 356 -16.82 10.75 30.70
N ASN A 357 -16.31 11.93 31.06
CA ASN A 357 -16.86 13.21 30.60
C ASN A 357 -16.48 13.44 29.15
N LEU A 358 -17.35 13.02 28.22
CA LEU A 358 -17.26 13.43 26.81
C LEU A 358 -18.25 14.58 26.56
N PRO A 359 -17.78 15.73 26.05
CA PRO A 359 -18.67 16.85 25.78
C PRO A 359 -19.63 16.53 24.61
N PHE A 360 -20.91 16.63 24.87
CA PHE A 360 -21.97 16.59 23.87
C PHE A 360 -21.93 17.92 23.08
N ALA A 361 -21.33 17.92 21.91
CA ALA A 361 -21.37 19.07 21.02
C ALA A 361 -22.62 18.97 20.12
N GLY A 362 -23.58 19.82 20.36
CA GLY A 362 -24.54 20.25 19.38
C GLY A 362 -25.99 19.77 19.47
N THR A 363 -26.75 20.32 20.35
CA THR A 363 -28.05 20.94 20.04
C THR A 363 -28.30 21.99 21.12
N GLY A 364 -28.32 23.25 20.71
CA GLY A 364 -28.51 24.39 21.60
C GLY A 364 -29.94 24.46 22.13
N VAL A 365 -30.24 23.68 23.15
CA VAL A 365 -31.39 23.90 24.01
C VAL A 365 -30.86 24.46 25.31
N ARG A 366 -30.96 25.78 25.46
CA ARG A 366 -30.75 26.44 26.75
C ARG A 366 -31.71 25.83 27.76
N ARG A 367 -31.19 24.94 28.61
CA ARG A 367 -31.92 24.38 29.73
C ARG A 367 -31.97 25.45 30.80
N ARG A 368 -33.16 26.00 31.08
CA ARG A 368 -33.41 26.70 32.34
C ARG A 368 -33.24 25.68 33.46
N GLU A 369 -32.21 25.84 34.27
CA GLU A 369 -32.07 25.12 35.54
C GLU A 369 -33.23 25.50 36.44
N ARG A 370 -34.23 24.62 36.53
CA ARG A 370 -35.16 24.62 37.65
C ARG A 370 -34.46 23.80 38.75
N GLU A 371 -34.02 24.47 39.79
CA GLU A 371 -33.69 23.84 41.06
C GLU A 371 -34.90 23.04 41.54
N THR A 372 -34.87 21.72 41.36
CA THR A 372 -35.83 20.81 42.01
C THR A 372 -35.23 20.42 43.34
N ARG A 373 -35.75 21.03 44.42
CA ARG A 373 -35.56 20.57 45.78
C ARG A 373 -35.93 19.07 45.85
N PRO A 374 -35.16 18.23 46.61
CA PRO A 374 -35.53 16.83 46.77
C PRO A 374 -36.88 16.76 47.48
N ARG A 375 -37.89 16.23 46.79
CA ARG A 375 -39.16 15.89 47.40
C ARG A 375 -38.90 14.67 48.28
N ASN A 376 -39.16 14.82 49.61
CA ASN A 376 -39.27 13.70 50.52
C ASN A 376 -40.42 12.83 50.10
N LEU A 377 -40.15 11.76 49.36
CA LEU A 377 -41.13 10.76 48.96
C LEU A 377 -41.51 9.91 50.13
N THR A 378 -42.81 9.64 50.33
CA THR A 378 -43.24 8.62 51.30
C THR A 378 -42.77 7.24 50.80
N LEU A 379 -42.66 6.26 51.69
CA LEU A 379 -42.22 4.90 51.36
C LEU A 379 -43.11 4.30 50.23
N ALA A 380 -44.42 4.55 50.28
CA ALA A 380 -45.35 4.11 49.22
C ALA A 380 -45.04 4.75 47.86
N GLN A 381 -44.82 6.07 47.82
CA GLN A 381 -44.46 6.78 46.58
C GLN A 381 -43.08 6.35 46.03
N ALA A 382 -42.13 6.06 46.91
CA ALA A 382 -40.82 5.55 46.51
C ALA A 382 -40.92 4.13 45.93
N THR A 383 -41.79 3.27 46.49
CA THR A 383 -42.03 1.92 46.02
C THR A 383 -42.75 1.94 44.65
N GLU A 384 -43.76 2.80 44.49
CA GLU A 384 -44.48 3.00 43.22
C GLU A 384 -43.53 3.49 42.12
N ALA A 385 -42.72 4.50 42.39
CA ALA A 385 -41.69 4.99 41.46
C ALA A 385 -40.67 3.91 41.07
N LEU A 386 -40.30 3.01 41.99
CA LEU A 386 -39.40 1.88 41.70
C LEU A 386 -40.09 0.85 40.80
N LEU A 387 -41.38 0.57 41.01
CA LEU A 387 -42.16 -0.34 40.16
C LEU A 387 -42.34 0.22 38.76
N GLU A 388 -42.73 1.50 38.62
CA GLU A 388 -42.81 2.17 37.33
C GLU A 388 -41.49 2.16 36.57
N ARG A 389 -40.36 2.41 37.28
CA ARG A 389 -39.02 2.32 36.69
C ARG A 389 -38.69 0.91 36.21
N ALA A 390 -39.07 -0.09 36.99
CA ALA A 390 -38.84 -1.49 36.62
C ALA A 390 -39.65 -1.87 35.37
N GLU A 391 -40.89 -1.41 35.29
CA GLU A 391 -41.76 -1.61 34.12
C GLU A 391 -41.23 -0.87 32.87
N ALA A 392 -40.85 0.39 33.00
CA ALA A 392 -40.27 1.17 31.91
C ALA A 392 -38.98 0.48 31.36
N ARG A 393 -38.14 -0.05 32.26
CA ARG A 393 -36.96 -0.84 31.86
C ARG A 393 -37.37 -2.12 31.12
N ARG A 394 -38.36 -2.86 31.59
CA ARG A 394 -38.84 -4.08 30.90
C ARG A 394 -39.37 -3.77 29.51
N ARG A 395 -40.13 -2.68 29.33
CA ARG A 395 -40.63 -2.21 28.03
C ARG A 395 -39.49 -1.81 27.11
N ALA A 396 -38.51 -1.05 27.61
CA ALA A 396 -37.33 -0.66 26.86
C ALA A 396 -36.48 -1.87 26.43
N ASP A 397 -36.29 -2.84 27.34
CA ASP A 397 -35.55 -4.09 27.02
C ASP A 397 -36.34 -4.94 26.00
N ALA A 398 -37.68 -4.93 26.02
CA ALA A 398 -38.48 -5.64 25.03
C ALA A 398 -38.40 -4.97 23.64
N GLU A 399 -38.49 -3.65 23.56
CA GLU A 399 -38.32 -2.88 22.32
C GLU A 399 -36.94 -3.11 21.73
N MET A 400 -35.92 -3.05 22.57
CA MET A 400 -34.53 -3.29 22.13
C MET A 400 -34.28 -4.71 21.65
N ARG A 401 -34.94 -5.72 22.21
CA ARG A 401 -34.88 -7.10 21.68
C ARG A 401 -35.41 -7.18 20.25
N VAL A 402 -36.52 -6.50 19.95
CA VAL A 402 -37.09 -6.45 18.60
C VAL A 402 -36.13 -5.73 17.63
N VAL A 403 -35.64 -4.56 18.03
CA VAL A 403 -34.66 -3.79 17.24
C VAL A 403 -33.39 -4.62 16.98
N LYS A 404 -32.89 -5.31 18.01
CA LYS A 404 -31.75 -6.22 17.87
C LYS A 404 -32.02 -7.33 16.87
N ALA A 405 -33.16 -8.01 16.99
CA ALA A 405 -33.54 -9.12 16.10
C ALA A 405 -33.58 -8.70 14.61
N VAL A 406 -34.16 -7.54 14.32
CA VAL A 406 -34.21 -6.98 12.94
C VAL A 406 -32.81 -6.70 12.42
N ARG A 407 -31.95 -6.15 13.25
CA ARG A 407 -30.55 -5.82 12.86
C ARG A 407 -29.69 -7.05 12.71
N ASP A 408 -29.81 -8.02 13.62
CA ASP A 408 -29.09 -9.30 13.53
C ASP A 408 -29.47 -10.04 12.25
N ARG A 409 -30.75 -9.93 11.81
CA ARG A 409 -31.18 -10.51 10.53
C ARG A 409 -30.49 -9.83 9.34
N ARG A 410 -30.43 -8.50 9.34
CA ARG A 410 -29.75 -7.73 8.27
C ARG A 410 -28.25 -8.00 8.26
N GLN A 411 -27.63 -8.11 9.42
CA GLN A 411 -26.22 -8.45 9.57
C GLN A 411 -25.94 -9.87 9.05
N ARG A 412 -26.78 -10.85 9.37
CA ARG A 412 -26.64 -12.20 8.82
C ARG A 412 -26.67 -12.20 7.29
N GLN A 413 -27.61 -11.49 6.67
CA GLN A 413 -27.66 -11.36 5.21
C GLN A 413 -26.39 -10.74 4.64
N GLN A 414 -25.84 -9.71 5.28
CA GLN A 414 -24.56 -9.10 4.86
C GLN A 414 -23.40 -10.09 5.01
N ASN A 415 -23.35 -10.83 6.11
CA ASN A 415 -22.31 -11.83 6.34
C ASN A 415 -22.41 -13.01 5.35
N GLU A 416 -23.61 -13.40 4.94
CA GLU A 416 -23.80 -14.40 3.88
C GLU A 416 -23.21 -13.94 2.55
N GLN A 417 -23.43 -12.66 2.16
CA GLN A 417 -22.82 -12.08 0.96
C GLN A 417 -21.29 -12.02 1.07
N ILE A 418 -20.76 -11.57 2.21
CA ILE A 418 -19.32 -11.57 2.48
C ILE A 418 -18.75 -12.99 2.37
N ASN A 419 -19.42 -13.98 2.97
CA ASN A 419 -18.96 -15.35 2.91
C ASN A 419 -18.98 -15.92 1.48
N GLN A 420 -20.01 -15.62 0.69
CA GLN A 420 -20.07 -16.03 -0.73
C GLN A 420 -18.90 -15.43 -1.53
N GLN A 421 -18.63 -14.14 -1.38
CA GLN A 421 -17.49 -13.49 -2.02
C GLN A 421 -16.17 -14.10 -1.57
N ASN A 422 -15.97 -14.28 -0.26
CA ASN A 422 -14.77 -14.90 0.28
C ASN A 422 -14.55 -16.31 -0.25
N GLN A 423 -15.62 -17.13 -0.40
CA GLN A 423 -15.49 -18.49 -0.93
C GLN A 423 -14.97 -18.50 -2.38
N GLN A 424 -15.35 -17.54 -3.21
CA GLN A 424 -14.81 -17.41 -4.57
C GLN A 424 -13.31 -17.10 -4.52
N ILE A 425 -12.92 -16.12 -3.68
CA ILE A 425 -11.51 -15.76 -3.49
C ILE A 425 -10.70 -16.93 -2.92
N PHE A 426 -11.24 -17.62 -1.91
CA PHE A 426 -10.59 -18.80 -1.34
C PHE A 426 -10.40 -19.92 -2.37
N ALA A 427 -11.34 -20.11 -3.28
CA ALA A 427 -11.19 -21.11 -4.35
C ALA A 427 -9.99 -20.78 -5.26
N VAL A 428 -9.83 -19.51 -5.65
CA VAL A 428 -8.68 -19.04 -6.43
C VAL A 428 -7.38 -19.18 -5.64
N LEU A 429 -7.35 -18.68 -4.39
CA LEU A 429 -6.17 -18.77 -3.54
C LEU A 429 -5.74 -20.22 -3.27
N ARG A 430 -6.67 -21.12 -2.96
CA ARG A 430 -6.37 -22.54 -2.77
C ARG A 430 -5.81 -23.21 -4.03
N GLY A 431 -6.44 -22.93 -5.18
CA GLY A 431 -6.02 -23.49 -6.46
C GLY A 431 -4.63 -23.00 -6.92
N THR A 432 -4.25 -21.77 -6.53
CA THR A 432 -2.97 -21.17 -6.94
C THR A 432 -1.84 -21.39 -5.93
N THR A 433 -2.15 -21.52 -4.64
CA THR A 433 -1.13 -21.59 -3.58
C THR A 433 -0.97 -22.99 -2.97
N GLY A 434 -1.96 -23.86 -3.15
CA GLY A 434 -2.03 -25.19 -2.51
C GLY A 434 -2.40 -25.14 -1.03
N GLN A 435 -2.73 -23.97 -0.47
CA GLN A 435 -3.10 -23.81 0.94
C GLN A 435 -4.60 -24.10 1.15
N ALA A 436 -4.97 -24.79 2.24
CA ALA A 436 -6.35 -25.18 2.54
C ALA A 436 -7.04 -24.28 3.57
N LEU A 437 -6.70 -22.99 3.60
CA LEU A 437 -7.20 -22.01 4.58
C LEU A 437 -8.68 -21.65 4.29
N ARG A 438 -9.43 -21.37 5.35
CA ARG A 438 -10.90 -21.18 5.28
C ARG A 438 -11.40 -19.86 5.84
N GLN A 439 -10.54 -19.06 6.47
CA GLN A 439 -10.89 -17.79 7.10
C GLN A 439 -10.02 -16.68 6.55
N PRO A 440 -10.54 -15.45 6.39
CA PRO A 440 -9.77 -14.31 5.91
C PRO A 440 -8.49 -14.08 6.73
N GLN A 441 -8.59 -14.12 8.07
CA GLN A 441 -7.46 -13.92 8.96
C GLN A 441 -6.32 -14.92 8.70
N GLN A 442 -6.66 -16.20 8.49
CA GLN A 442 -5.66 -17.24 8.17
C GLN A 442 -4.91 -16.93 6.87
N TRP A 443 -5.61 -16.36 5.86
CA TRP A 443 -4.99 -15.96 4.60
C TRP A 443 -4.10 -14.75 4.75
N TRP A 444 -4.51 -13.73 5.53
CA TRP A 444 -3.68 -12.57 5.83
C TRP A 444 -2.44 -12.97 6.63
N ASP A 445 -2.60 -13.77 7.69
CA ASP A 445 -1.49 -14.29 8.49
C ASP A 445 -0.52 -15.15 7.65
N TRP A 446 -1.06 -15.98 6.77
CA TRP A 446 -0.24 -16.79 5.87
C TRP A 446 0.56 -15.91 4.91
N TRP A 447 -0.06 -14.86 4.34
CA TRP A 447 0.63 -13.96 3.42
C TRP A 447 1.69 -13.14 4.13
N ASP A 448 1.39 -12.61 5.31
CA ASP A 448 2.35 -11.91 6.16
C ASP A 448 3.54 -12.81 6.50
N GLN A 449 3.29 -14.10 6.77
CA GLN A 449 4.36 -15.10 6.98
C GLN A 449 5.19 -15.36 5.71
N GLN A 450 4.57 -15.35 4.53
CA GLN A 450 5.28 -15.56 3.26
C GLN A 450 6.15 -14.37 2.88
N ASN A 451 5.72 -13.15 3.16
CA ASN A 451 6.45 -11.93 2.86
C ASN A 451 7.25 -11.43 4.05
N GLU A 452 7.06 -12.08 5.22
CA GLU A 452 7.78 -11.74 6.45
C GLU A 452 7.65 -10.25 6.83
N VAL A 453 6.59 -9.57 6.36
CA VAL A 453 6.27 -8.19 6.74
C VAL A 453 6.00 -8.15 8.23
N ASN A 454 6.82 -7.44 8.99
CA ASN A 454 6.68 -7.31 10.43
C ASN A 454 6.71 -5.84 10.82
N PHE A 455 5.61 -5.37 11.36
CA PHE A 455 5.60 -4.09 12.06
C PHE A 455 6.06 -4.37 13.50
N ALA A 456 7.20 -3.79 13.90
CA ALA A 456 7.61 -3.82 15.30
C ALA A 456 6.78 -2.79 16.07
N GLY A 457 5.97 -3.26 17.02
CA GLY A 457 5.08 -2.45 17.84
C GLY A 457 3.63 -2.96 17.78
N GLU A 458 2.80 -2.42 18.65
CA GLU A 458 1.36 -2.58 18.50
C GLU A 458 0.97 -2.03 17.14
N LYS A 459 0.30 -2.84 16.33
CA LYS A 459 -0.20 -2.39 15.04
C LYS A 459 -1.05 -1.14 15.29
N PRO A 460 -0.79 -0.02 14.59
CA PRO A 460 -1.58 1.18 14.81
C PRO A 460 -3.03 0.83 14.48
N ASN A 461 -3.90 0.85 15.48
CA ASN A 461 -5.31 0.58 15.30
C ASN A 461 -5.90 1.69 14.42
N ASN A 462 -5.99 1.49 13.13
CA ASN A 462 -6.81 2.30 12.24
C ASN A 462 -8.28 1.98 12.50
N VAL A 463 -8.74 2.32 13.69
CA VAL A 463 -10.16 2.26 14.01
C VAL A 463 -10.84 3.34 13.19
N ASP A 464 -11.53 2.96 12.13
CA ASP A 464 -12.34 3.89 11.34
C ASP A 464 -13.61 4.21 12.16
N TYR A 465 -13.49 5.21 13.03
CA TYR A 465 -14.64 5.77 13.74
C TYR A 465 -15.53 6.53 12.76
N ARG A 466 -16.44 5.83 12.09
CA ARG A 466 -17.58 6.51 11.46
C ARG A 466 -18.51 7.00 12.55
N ARG A 467 -18.29 8.23 12.93
CA ARG A 467 -19.10 8.95 13.89
C ARG A 467 -20.50 9.20 13.31
N PHE A 468 -21.45 8.36 13.66
CA PHE A 468 -22.80 8.80 13.95
C PHE A 468 -23.03 8.45 15.42
N GLU A 469 -22.82 9.44 16.31
CA GLU A 469 -23.13 9.44 17.74
C GLU A 469 -22.27 8.53 18.64
N LEU A 470 -21.40 9.13 19.41
CA LEU A 470 -20.54 8.62 20.49
C LEU A 470 -19.47 7.58 20.13
N SER A 471 -18.24 8.04 20.10
CA SER A 471 -17.03 7.22 20.06
C SER A 471 -16.64 6.75 21.45
N VAL A 472 -16.49 5.44 21.67
CA VAL A 472 -15.77 4.88 22.82
C VAL A 472 -14.64 4.05 22.29
N ALA A 473 -13.41 4.40 22.68
CA ALA A 473 -12.25 3.55 22.48
C ALA A 473 -12.44 2.27 23.31
N LEU A 474 -12.49 1.13 22.62
CA LEU A 474 -12.35 -0.18 23.26
C LEU A 474 -10.90 -0.61 23.02
N GLU A 475 -10.10 -0.55 24.08
CA GLU A 475 -8.88 -1.33 24.15
C GLU A 475 -9.27 -2.81 24.18
N THR A 476 -9.26 -3.44 23.03
CA THR A 476 -9.33 -4.89 22.98
C THR A 476 -7.90 -5.42 22.96
N GLY A 477 -7.38 -5.72 24.14
CA GLY A 477 -6.21 -6.57 24.29
C GLY A 477 -6.54 -7.95 23.72
N VAL A 478 -6.13 -8.23 22.49
CA VAL A 478 -6.14 -9.57 21.93
C VAL A 478 -4.85 -10.25 22.39
N PRO A 479 -4.91 -11.46 22.98
CA PRO A 479 -3.70 -12.18 23.33
C PRO A 479 -2.97 -12.57 22.05
N THR A 480 -1.84 -11.95 21.80
CA THR A 480 -0.94 -12.31 20.70
C THR A 480 -0.26 -13.63 21.02
N GLY A 481 -0.77 -14.70 20.44
CA GLY A 481 -0.05 -15.96 20.36
C GLY A 481 1.24 -15.75 19.60
N ARG A 482 2.38 -15.82 20.31
CA ARG A 482 3.73 -15.78 19.72
C ARG A 482 3.92 -16.97 18.80
N GLN A 483 3.64 -16.85 17.52
CA GLN A 483 4.19 -17.76 16.51
C GLN A 483 5.58 -17.24 16.10
N ARG A 484 6.55 -18.15 16.05
CA ARG A 484 7.90 -17.88 15.55
C ARG A 484 7.81 -17.51 14.06
N ARG A 485 7.97 -16.25 13.73
CA ARG A 485 7.96 -15.72 12.36
C ARG A 485 9.39 -15.69 11.85
N ARG A 486 9.64 -16.18 10.63
CA ARG A 486 10.93 -16.08 9.93
C ARG A 486 11.04 -14.68 9.32
N GLY A 487 12.22 -14.05 9.39
CA GLY A 487 12.42 -12.61 9.15
C GLY A 487 13.01 -12.23 7.78
N GLU A 488 12.83 -10.97 7.39
CA GLU A 488 13.52 -10.27 6.28
C GLU A 488 14.45 -9.22 6.88
N CYS A 489 15.67 -9.60 7.33
CA CYS A 489 16.51 -8.70 8.11
C CYS A 489 18.00 -9.01 7.92
N PHE A 490 18.86 -8.03 8.19
CA PHE A 490 20.32 -8.15 8.22
C PHE A 490 20.85 -8.24 9.64
N VAL A 491 22.05 -8.81 9.82
CA VAL A 491 22.77 -8.77 11.10
C VAL A 491 23.22 -7.35 11.43
N ALA A 492 23.44 -7.09 12.73
CA ALA A 492 24.09 -5.85 13.19
C ALA A 492 25.42 -5.65 12.46
N GLY A 493 25.81 -4.40 12.25
CA GLY A 493 27.04 -4.04 11.55
C GLY A 493 26.95 -4.05 10.03
N THR A 494 25.85 -4.55 9.41
CA THR A 494 25.67 -4.49 7.95
C THR A 494 25.64 -3.03 7.49
N PRO A 495 26.55 -2.60 6.57
CA PRO A 495 26.59 -1.23 6.09
C PRO A 495 25.35 -0.89 5.26
N VAL A 496 24.69 0.21 5.60
CA VAL A 496 23.60 0.84 4.83
C VAL A 496 24.12 2.18 4.31
N TRP A 497 23.95 2.44 3.04
CA TRP A 497 24.40 3.69 2.42
C TRP A 497 23.46 4.83 2.76
N THR A 498 23.95 5.80 3.54
CA THR A 498 23.22 7.01 3.96
C THR A 498 23.84 8.25 3.34
N ILE A 499 23.15 9.39 3.49
CA ILE A 499 23.64 10.69 3.01
C ILE A 499 24.94 11.14 3.73
N THR A 500 25.27 10.52 4.86
CA THR A 500 26.51 10.74 5.62
C THR A 500 27.57 9.66 5.35
N GLY A 501 27.35 8.79 4.37
CA GLY A 501 28.17 7.63 4.09
C GLY A 501 27.59 6.33 4.65
N PRO A 502 28.35 5.23 4.65
CA PRO A 502 27.88 3.93 5.14
C PRO A 502 27.72 3.95 6.67
N VAL A 503 26.54 3.55 7.15
CA VAL A 503 26.19 3.44 8.57
C VAL A 503 25.70 2.02 8.87
N ALA A 504 26.12 1.43 9.99
CA ALA A 504 25.65 0.11 10.41
C ALA A 504 24.13 0.09 10.60
N ILE A 505 23.43 -0.92 10.07
CA ILE A 505 21.96 -0.99 10.05
C ILE A 505 21.34 -0.88 11.46
N ASP A 506 22.01 -1.39 12.47
CA ASP A 506 21.60 -1.30 13.89
C ASP A 506 21.79 0.09 14.49
N GLN A 507 22.49 1.00 13.82
CA GLN A 507 22.69 2.40 14.21
C GLN A 507 21.75 3.35 13.46
N VAL A 508 21.21 2.94 12.30
CA VAL A 508 20.27 3.74 11.51
C VAL A 508 19.01 4.05 12.31
N GLN A 509 18.52 5.31 12.26
CA GLN A 509 17.37 5.78 12.99
C GLN A 509 16.28 6.35 12.06
N ALA A 510 15.05 6.49 12.57
CA ALA A 510 13.99 7.18 11.85
C ALA A 510 14.41 8.64 11.54
N GLY A 511 14.24 9.05 10.29
CA GLY A 511 14.67 10.35 9.76
C GLY A 511 16.05 10.36 9.12
N ASP A 512 16.88 9.31 9.27
CA ASP A 512 18.09 9.17 8.47
C ASP A 512 17.73 8.99 7.00
N LEU A 513 18.56 9.54 6.12
CA LEU A 513 18.35 9.48 4.68
C LEU A 513 19.21 8.38 4.09
N VAL A 514 18.59 7.34 3.56
CA VAL A 514 19.26 6.21 2.91
C VAL A 514 19.19 6.33 1.40
N LEU A 515 20.27 5.94 0.71
CA LEU A 515 20.29 5.86 -0.75
C LEU A 515 19.30 4.79 -1.19
N SER A 516 18.40 5.17 -2.09
CA SER A 516 17.27 4.35 -2.53
C SER A 516 17.04 4.51 -4.03
N GLN A 517 16.63 3.43 -4.69
CA GLN A 517 16.35 3.44 -6.13
C GLN A 517 14.93 2.93 -6.41
N HIS A 518 14.20 3.66 -7.24
CA HIS A 518 12.85 3.26 -7.64
C HIS A 518 12.92 2.09 -8.64
N SER A 519 12.27 0.98 -8.29
CA SER A 519 12.39 -0.28 -9.01
C SER A 519 11.92 -0.26 -10.48
N GLU A 520 11.02 0.64 -10.88
CA GLU A 520 10.52 0.72 -12.26
C GLU A 520 11.19 1.83 -13.07
N THR A 521 11.36 3.03 -12.50
CA THR A 521 11.91 4.17 -13.24
C THR A 521 13.44 4.24 -13.19
N GLY A 522 14.05 3.53 -12.25
CA GLY A 522 15.49 3.63 -11.99
C GLY A 522 15.92 4.92 -11.30
N GLU A 523 14.98 5.77 -10.88
CA GLU A 523 15.25 7.02 -10.16
C GLU A 523 16.06 6.73 -8.89
N LEU A 524 17.23 7.36 -8.79
CA LEU A 524 18.16 7.24 -7.66
C LEU A 524 18.09 8.52 -6.82
N THR A 525 17.78 8.38 -5.54
CA THR A 525 17.72 9.52 -4.61
C THR A 525 17.81 9.04 -3.16
N TYR A 526 17.98 9.97 -2.23
CA TYR A 526 17.88 9.68 -0.81
C TYR A 526 16.44 9.68 -0.34
N GLN A 527 16.06 8.66 0.45
CA GLN A 527 14.72 8.53 1.04
C GLN A 527 14.82 8.43 2.57
N PRO A 528 13.87 9.00 3.32
CA PRO A 528 13.92 8.95 4.77
C PRO A 528 13.52 7.56 5.29
N VAL A 529 14.25 7.07 6.27
CA VAL A 529 13.85 5.93 7.08
C VAL A 529 12.67 6.33 7.96
N LEU A 530 11.56 5.63 7.83
CA LEU A 530 10.36 5.85 8.64
C LEU A 530 10.43 5.09 9.97
N GLN A 531 11.07 3.92 9.96
CA GLN A 531 11.21 3.05 11.11
C GLN A 531 12.36 2.06 10.90
N ARG A 532 13.12 1.77 11.96
CA ARG A 532 13.98 0.59 12.04
C ARG A 532 13.24 -0.51 12.77
N THR A 533 13.24 -1.71 12.23
CA THR A 533 12.66 -2.90 12.84
C THR A 533 13.77 -3.80 13.36
N MET A 534 13.50 -4.53 14.44
CA MET A 534 14.43 -5.49 15.05
C MET A 534 13.71 -6.81 15.27
N ARG A 535 14.43 -7.92 15.07
CA ARG A 535 13.90 -9.27 15.30
C ARG A 535 14.76 -10.08 16.24
N PRO A 536 14.11 -10.98 16.99
CA PRO A 536 14.83 -11.90 17.86
C PRO A 536 15.70 -12.86 17.02
N ILE A 537 16.56 -13.59 17.71
CA ILE A 537 17.50 -14.56 17.14
C ILE A 537 16.76 -15.57 16.25
N GLU A 538 17.21 -15.68 15.00
CA GLU A 538 16.68 -16.59 13.97
C GLU A 538 17.82 -17.19 13.12
N PRO A 539 17.60 -18.34 12.44
CA PRO A 539 18.55 -18.92 11.50
C PRO A 539 18.80 -17.99 10.30
N LEU A 540 20.05 -17.79 9.95
CA LEU A 540 20.47 -16.86 8.91
C LEU A 540 21.12 -17.58 7.73
N VAL A 541 21.34 -16.81 6.66
CA VAL A 541 21.98 -17.24 5.42
C VAL A 541 23.06 -16.22 5.08
N ARG A 542 24.26 -16.70 4.76
CA ARG A 542 25.35 -15.90 4.24
C ARG A 542 25.36 -15.98 2.72
N ILE A 543 25.43 -14.83 2.09
CA ILE A 543 25.68 -14.69 0.66
C ILE A 543 27.11 -14.20 0.47
N HIS A 544 27.90 -14.93 -0.29
CA HIS A 544 29.23 -14.50 -0.72
C HIS A 544 29.10 -13.79 -2.06
N LEU A 545 29.55 -12.57 -2.12
CA LEU A 545 29.72 -11.76 -3.31
C LEU A 545 31.19 -11.78 -3.74
N ALA A 546 31.52 -11.08 -4.82
CA ALA A 546 32.89 -11.13 -5.33
C ALA A 546 33.93 -10.59 -4.34
N GLU A 547 33.62 -9.52 -3.62
CA GLU A 547 34.53 -8.82 -2.72
C GLU A 547 34.12 -8.84 -1.24
N GLU A 548 32.84 -9.14 -0.94
CA GLU A 548 32.34 -9.16 0.42
C GLU A 548 31.39 -10.33 0.69
N SER A 549 30.96 -10.46 1.93
CA SER A 549 29.84 -11.33 2.28
C SER A 549 28.83 -10.63 3.18
N LEU A 550 27.56 -10.82 2.87
CA LEU A 550 26.44 -10.30 3.65
C LEU A 550 25.74 -11.45 4.38
N VAL A 551 25.25 -11.18 5.59
CA VAL A 551 24.49 -12.14 6.38
C VAL A 551 23.12 -11.57 6.66
N ALA A 552 22.09 -12.31 6.23
CA ALA A 552 20.72 -11.90 6.39
C ALA A 552 19.79 -13.10 6.64
N SER A 553 18.54 -12.83 6.99
CA SER A 553 17.51 -13.87 7.03
C SER A 553 17.23 -14.39 5.63
N GLY A 554 16.87 -15.67 5.51
CA GLY A 554 16.62 -16.32 4.22
C GLY A 554 15.44 -15.74 3.44
N GLY A 555 14.61 -14.90 4.06
CA GLY A 555 13.49 -14.20 3.46
C GLY A 555 13.84 -12.88 2.79
N HIS A 556 15.03 -12.31 3.08
CA HIS A 556 15.38 -10.98 2.61
C HIS A 556 15.45 -10.90 1.07
N PRO A 557 14.77 -9.94 0.41
CA PRO A 557 14.72 -9.85 -1.04
C PRO A 557 15.85 -8.99 -1.58
N PHE A 558 16.58 -9.55 -2.56
CA PHE A 558 17.56 -8.83 -3.37
C PHE A 558 17.07 -8.69 -4.80
N TRP A 559 17.48 -7.65 -5.48
CA TRP A 559 17.20 -7.50 -6.90
C TRP A 559 18.15 -8.35 -7.73
N VAL A 560 17.59 -9.36 -8.42
CA VAL A 560 18.33 -10.21 -9.37
C VAL A 560 18.07 -9.72 -10.78
N LEU A 561 19.15 -9.45 -11.54
CA LEU A 561 19.07 -8.99 -12.91
C LEU A 561 18.24 -9.93 -13.78
N GLY A 562 17.33 -9.37 -14.55
CA GLY A 562 16.42 -10.11 -15.41
C GLY A 562 15.27 -10.86 -14.71
N LYS A 563 15.24 -10.88 -13.36
CA LYS A 563 14.23 -11.62 -12.56
C LYS A 563 13.46 -10.75 -11.58
N GLY A 564 13.97 -9.55 -11.22
CA GLY A 564 13.40 -8.71 -10.17
C GLY A 564 13.69 -9.25 -8.77
N TRP A 565 12.75 -9.07 -7.83
CA TRP A 565 12.93 -9.42 -6.42
C TRP A 565 12.97 -10.94 -6.18
N VAL A 566 14.09 -11.43 -5.65
CA VAL A 566 14.33 -12.84 -5.30
C VAL A 566 14.75 -12.95 -3.84
N LEU A 567 14.13 -13.85 -3.10
CA LEU A 567 14.46 -14.09 -1.69
C LEU A 567 15.83 -14.74 -1.54
N LEU A 568 16.64 -14.33 -0.56
CA LEU A 568 18.00 -14.83 -0.32
C LEU A 568 18.08 -16.37 -0.33
N ARG A 569 17.16 -17.07 0.35
CA ARG A 569 17.11 -18.55 0.35
C ARG A 569 16.88 -19.19 -1.02
N LYS A 570 16.48 -18.42 -2.03
CA LYS A 570 16.24 -18.87 -3.41
C LYS A 570 17.38 -18.46 -4.36
N LEU A 571 18.33 -17.68 -3.89
CA LEU A 571 19.50 -17.32 -4.68
C LEU A 571 20.35 -18.55 -5.00
N ARG A 572 21.02 -18.49 -6.12
CA ARG A 572 21.93 -19.52 -6.62
C ARG A 572 23.25 -18.88 -7.01
N SER A 573 24.33 -19.65 -6.93
CA SER A 573 25.62 -19.26 -7.50
C SER A 573 25.45 -18.87 -8.96
N SER A 574 26.29 -17.95 -9.45
CA SER A 574 26.23 -17.37 -10.80
C SER A 574 25.07 -16.43 -11.12
N GLN A 575 24.12 -16.22 -10.20
CA GLN A 575 23.15 -15.14 -10.36
C GLN A 575 23.82 -13.79 -10.12
N GLN A 576 23.31 -12.76 -10.79
CA GLN A 576 23.82 -11.41 -10.65
C GLN A 576 22.79 -10.54 -9.96
N LEU A 577 23.21 -9.85 -8.91
CA LEU A 577 22.44 -8.85 -8.21
C LEU A 577 22.64 -7.48 -8.87
N HIS A 578 21.65 -6.62 -8.76
CA HIS A 578 21.79 -5.22 -9.13
C HIS A 578 22.50 -4.46 -8.02
N GLY A 579 23.66 -3.90 -8.34
CA GLY A 579 24.42 -2.96 -7.52
C GLY A 579 24.38 -1.56 -8.13
N LEU A 580 24.75 -0.56 -7.34
CA LEU A 580 24.82 0.83 -7.81
C LEU A 580 25.77 0.98 -9.00
N ASP A 581 26.90 0.30 -8.94
CA ASP A 581 27.97 0.34 -9.96
C ASP A 581 27.81 -0.77 -11.01
N GLY A 582 26.66 -1.45 -11.05
CA GLY A 582 26.37 -2.50 -12.02
C GLY A 582 26.18 -3.88 -11.39
N ALA A 583 26.37 -4.92 -12.19
CA ALA A 583 26.10 -6.30 -11.82
C ALA A 583 27.08 -6.84 -10.77
N VAL A 584 26.59 -7.38 -9.68
CA VAL A 584 27.35 -8.02 -8.60
C VAL A 584 27.09 -9.53 -8.60
N SER A 585 28.12 -10.35 -8.76
CA SER A 585 27.97 -11.80 -8.88
C SER A 585 27.84 -12.50 -7.53
N VAL A 586 26.85 -13.40 -7.43
CA VAL A 586 26.70 -14.33 -6.31
C VAL A 586 27.65 -15.49 -6.48
N VAL A 587 28.62 -15.62 -5.56
CA VAL A 587 29.61 -16.71 -5.56
C VAL A 587 29.05 -17.96 -4.88
N ALA A 588 28.54 -17.80 -3.66
CA ALA A 588 27.98 -18.89 -2.88
C ALA A 588 26.87 -18.41 -1.93
N VAL A 589 26.05 -19.36 -1.52
CA VAL A 589 24.99 -19.13 -0.51
C VAL A 589 25.05 -20.28 0.48
N GLU A 590 25.23 -19.99 1.78
CA GLU A 590 25.40 -20.99 2.83
C GLU A 590 24.67 -20.60 4.12
N PRO A 591 24.31 -21.56 4.99
CA PRO A 591 23.77 -21.26 6.30
C PRO A 591 24.75 -20.44 7.16
N ALA A 592 24.21 -19.52 7.96
CA ALA A 592 24.96 -18.71 8.91
C ALA A 592 24.42 -18.87 10.34
N PRO A 593 25.23 -18.58 11.38
CA PRO A 593 24.78 -18.62 12.76
C PRO A 593 23.60 -17.71 13.02
N ALA A 594 22.71 -18.16 13.92
CA ALA A 594 21.54 -17.39 14.29
C ALA A 594 21.94 -16.14 15.10
N ALA A 595 21.34 -15.00 14.78
CA ALA A 595 21.59 -13.73 15.46
C ALA A 595 20.33 -12.86 15.49
N VAL A 596 20.38 -11.77 16.27
CA VAL A 596 19.40 -10.66 16.20
C VAL A 596 19.60 -9.94 14.88
N THR A 597 18.51 -9.56 14.24
CA THR A 597 18.54 -8.94 12.91
C THR A 597 17.72 -7.66 12.84
N TYR A 598 18.05 -6.80 11.88
CA TYR A 598 17.49 -5.47 11.69
C TYR A 598 17.05 -5.28 10.25
N ASN A 599 15.98 -4.50 10.05
CA ASN A 599 15.57 -4.00 8.74
C ASN A 599 15.03 -2.57 8.87
N LEU A 600 14.83 -1.93 7.74
CA LEU A 600 14.34 -0.56 7.64
C LEU A 600 12.94 -0.56 7.01
N VAL A 601 12.18 0.49 7.26
CA VAL A 601 11.01 0.89 6.47
C VAL A 601 11.36 2.23 5.84
N VAL A 602 11.44 2.26 4.51
CA VAL A 602 11.91 3.42 3.73
C VAL A 602 10.73 4.05 3.00
N ASP A 603 10.63 5.38 3.02
CA ASP A 603 9.51 6.08 2.38
C ASP A 603 9.55 5.89 0.85
N ARG A 604 8.40 5.88 0.21
CA ARG A 604 8.14 5.86 -1.24
C ARG A 604 8.75 4.69 -2.01
N PHE A 605 10.08 4.61 -2.13
CA PHE A 605 10.74 3.63 -3.00
C PHE A 605 10.83 2.23 -2.39
N GLN A 606 10.79 2.15 -1.05
CA GLN A 606 10.77 0.87 -0.32
C GLN A 606 12.01 0.00 -0.59
N THR A 607 13.13 0.65 -0.92
CA THR A 607 14.41 0.03 -1.25
C THR A 607 15.55 0.78 -0.60
N TYR A 608 16.71 0.11 -0.45
CA TYR A 608 17.94 0.75 -0.01
C TYR A 608 19.15 -0.09 -0.43
N PHE A 609 20.34 0.50 -0.39
CA PHE A 609 21.59 -0.14 -0.76
C PHE A 609 22.38 -0.58 0.48
N VAL A 610 22.94 -1.81 0.41
CA VAL A 610 23.70 -2.42 1.51
C VAL A 610 25.03 -2.99 1.03
N GLY A 611 25.97 -3.11 1.96
CA GLY A 611 27.30 -3.67 1.71
C GLY A 611 28.23 -2.68 1.02
N GLN A 612 29.48 -3.11 0.80
CA GLN A 612 30.46 -2.34 0.05
C GLN A 612 30.17 -2.35 -1.44
N ASP A 613 29.67 -3.48 -1.95
CA ASP A 613 29.20 -3.66 -3.33
C ASP A 613 27.90 -2.90 -3.65
N ARG A 614 27.35 -2.19 -2.69
CA ARG A 614 26.13 -1.37 -2.85
C ARG A 614 25.01 -2.12 -3.56
N VAL A 615 24.65 -3.32 -3.06
CA VAL A 615 23.59 -4.13 -3.66
C VAL A 615 22.21 -3.64 -3.23
N LEU A 616 21.27 -3.60 -4.19
CA LEU A 616 19.91 -3.15 -3.97
C LEU A 616 19.09 -4.22 -3.27
N CYS A 617 18.49 -3.86 -2.14
CA CYS A 617 17.55 -4.70 -1.40
C CYS A 617 16.22 -3.99 -1.14
N HIS A 618 15.20 -4.79 -0.84
CA HIS A 618 13.87 -4.29 -0.47
C HIS A 618 13.82 -4.04 1.03
N ASP A 619 13.05 -3.06 1.44
CA ASP A 619 12.80 -2.75 2.84
C ASP A 619 11.80 -3.73 3.49
N ASN A 620 11.39 -3.46 4.75
CA ASN A 620 10.44 -4.30 5.48
C ASN A 620 8.97 -3.91 5.19
N SER A 621 8.65 -3.55 3.96
CA SER A 621 7.29 -3.28 3.49
C SER A 621 6.82 -4.32 2.48
N GLU A 622 5.54 -4.29 2.14
CA GLU A 622 4.98 -5.20 1.14
C GLU A 622 5.55 -4.91 -0.25
N ARG A 623 6.08 -5.95 -0.90
CA ARG A 623 6.65 -5.84 -2.24
C ARG A 623 5.58 -5.57 -3.27
N ARG A 624 5.82 -4.56 -4.09
CA ARG A 624 4.99 -4.28 -5.25
C ARG A 624 5.43 -5.13 -6.44
N PRO A 625 4.49 -5.68 -7.21
CA PRO A 625 4.82 -6.34 -8.45
C PRO A 625 5.50 -5.38 -9.41
N THR A 626 6.55 -5.84 -10.09
CA THR A 626 7.28 -5.05 -11.08
C THR A 626 7.51 -5.87 -12.35
N ASN A 627 7.54 -5.19 -13.50
CA ASN A 627 7.92 -5.78 -14.78
C ASN A 627 9.36 -5.37 -15.19
N ALA A 628 10.09 -4.70 -14.32
CA ALA A 628 11.44 -4.28 -14.62
C ALA A 628 12.42 -5.46 -14.61
N LEU A 629 13.27 -5.52 -15.61
CA LEU A 629 14.39 -6.46 -15.70
C LEU A 629 15.57 -6.00 -14.82
N VAL A 630 15.76 -4.71 -14.81
CA VAL A 630 16.67 -3.96 -13.95
C VAL A 630 15.98 -2.62 -13.68
N PRO A 631 16.20 -1.94 -12.54
CA PRO A 631 15.61 -0.63 -12.29
C PRO A 631 15.86 0.34 -13.48
N GLY A 632 14.77 0.84 -14.08
CA GLY A 632 14.84 1.70 -15.27
C GLY A 632 14.63 1.00 -16.61
N LEU A 633 14.62 -0.33 -16.69
CA LEU A 633 14.35 -1.09 -17.92
C LEU A 633 13.16 -2.03 -17.72
N LEU A 634 12.05 -1.72 -18.32
CA LEU A 634 10.85 -2.56 -18.28
C LEU A 634 10.96 -3.70 -19.32
N LYS A 635 10.39 -4.83 -18.97
CA LYS A 635 10.20 -5.93 -19.91
C LYS A 635 9.16 -5.54 -20.96
N GLU A 636 9.51 -5.61 -22.23
CA GLU A 636 8.61 -5.36 -23.37
C GLU A 636 7.45 -6.35 -23.46
#